data_b419a4664a5f24d43a85ff6c10ad4b39
#
_entry.id   b419a4664a5f24d43a85ff6c10ad4b39
#
_cell.length_a   1.000
_cell.length_b   1.000
_cell.length_c   1.000
_cell.angle_alpha   90.00
_cell.angle_beta   90.00
_cell.angle_gamma   90.00
#
_symmetry.space_group_name_H-M   'P 1'
#
loop_
_entity.id
_entity.type
_entity.pdbx_description
1 polymer ?
#
loop_
_entity_poly.entity_id
_entity_poly.type
_entity_poly.pdbx_seq_one_letter_code
_entity_poly.pdbx_strand_id
1 'polypeptide(L)'
;MSRFEKFLTAGERVRLEDGERLALIESGKVEVYAVTRAAGSFRQQFLVELETGAAAFPSLDEFEETETLIFAIEDTRIKILTFDEVSHDELKNFMLHWFKELIKLSWLRLLADKGDDILITWQNGTVLEGAEDLIEAFRANEEIFSMLLGVRFRAEDKRFSNRVEVRTRNQRRILDNSISNLLGEETTNYSETTERAVRLEEASFIVKRAATALNMPTDNIKLDAELVRRLDQIRLIRRLIQKGNMQMRLIELVEDWHKNDSGVIIGYYGEAKTLSVFVPLAAGKYKLVNIEHPDGIALTDEVAAQIDKSAFECYAGFPARELKIFDLMKFIFKQCWFADYRTVIVISLISGLIPLVMPLVTETIFADIIPILDRQGLATVTQVIMVTSFTTASLGIVRTIAVMRITTRMNMATEAALWGRLLTLPTGFFRKFTSCELASRMGGINVIKNLVSAEFIGGLFGFVFSFWSIFLMCYYSLKLTAAAVAVWFVYAIITAFIYRRVIGFQRNLIAANNKEAGIVQQIFKGLAKFKEHGAENQAFWLWSGVFGETWKWNLKLRWQSNYNAIIGSVQPFILTMCLYYIAVYGMNEVGPNGQQIQGITYAQFIAFQGAFSSFNATLNGIIPLVGQYFAIQPHIENLRPILKEVPESVGDKADSGILSGAIEVNNLTFGYTEGRDVLHDINFKIAAGENVAIVGRSGCGKSTLVRLLLGFETPRKGSIYFDGQDLAELNLPSVRTQMGVVLQNGQLMQGDIFTNIIGTNALTQEDAWEAAEAAGIAPDIAMMPMGMQTVISEGSTNISGGQRQRILIARALVTKPAILIFDEATSALDNRTQAIVTNSLNNLHATRIIVAHRLSTIRNCDRILVMDAGRIVESGGFDELVARGGIFANLVKRQTA
;
A
#
# COMPACT_ATOMS: atom_id res chain seq x y z
N MET A 1 -14.26 -10.47 58.65
CA MET A 1 -13.54 -9.23 58.24
C MET A 1 -12.26 -9.60 57.53
N SER A 2 -12.27 -9.84 56.23
CA SER A 2 -11.07 -10.05 55.46
C SER A 2 -10.98 -8.96 54.40
N ARG A 3 -10.23 -7.88 54.73
CA ARG A 3 -9.82 -6.88 53.77
C ARG A 3 -8.93 -7.60 52.76
N PHE A 4 -9.40 -7.80 51.50
CA PHE A 4 -8.60 -8.36 50.43
C PHE A 4 -7.80 -7.21 49.77
N GLU A 5 -6.64 -6.94 50.30
CA GLU A 5 -5.62 -6.19 49.59
C GLU A 5 -4.87 -7.17 48.67
N LYS A 6 -4.77 -6.86 47.42
CA LYS A 6 -4.04 -7.66 46.45
C LYS A 6 -2.98 -6.83 45.74
N PHE A 7 -1.77 -7.28 45.78
CA PHE A 7 -0.68 -6.70 45.00
C PHE A 7 -0.57 -7.44 43.67
N LEU A 8 -0.58 -6.72 42.57
CA LEU A 8 -0.45 -7.25 41.24
C LEU A 8 0.86 -6.73 40.64
N THR A 9 1.66 -7.63 40.15
CA THR A 9 2.82 -7.26 39.32
C THR A 9 2.38 -6.91 37.90
N ALA A 10 3.16 -6.10 37.20
CA ALA A 10 2.85 -5.73 35.82
C ALA A 10 2.58 -6.98 34.94
N GLY A 11 1.45 -7.02 34.26
CA GLY A 11 1.00 -8.14 33.46
C GLY A 11 0.07 -9.14 34.16
N GLU A 12 -0.11 -9.03 35.49
CA GLU A 12 -1.08 -9.87 36.21
C GLU A 12 -2.50 -9.32 36.07
N ARG A 13 -3.47 -10.20 36.31
CA ARG A 13 -4.91 -9.91 36.16
C ARG A 13 -5.71 -10.40 37.35
N VAL A 14 -6.76 -9.69 37.63
CA VAL A 14 -7.75 -10.02 38.63
C VAL A 14 -9.13 -9.95 38.01
N ARG A 15 -9.93 -10.96 38.30
CA ARG A 15 -11.34 -11.00 37.98
C ARG A 15 -12.11 -10.42 39.15
N LEU A 16 -12.99 -9.48 38.85
CA LEU A 16 -14.00 -9.04 39.78
C LEU A 16 -15.16 -10.02 39.72
N GLU A 17 -15.43 -10.72 40.85
CA GLU A 17 -16.57 -11.59 40.99
C GLU A 17 -17.84 -10.74 41.12
N ASP A 18 -18.95 -11.27 40.62
CA ASP A 18 -20.27 -10.61 40.68
C ASP A 18 -20.65 -10.29 42.12
N GLY A 19 -21.25 -9.16 42.34
CA GLY A 19 -21.73 -8.70 43.64
C GLY A 19 -21.49 -7.22 43.88
N GLU A 20 -22.04 -6.72 44.98
CA GLU A 20 -21.90 -5.31 45.43
C GLU A 20 -20.49 -5.03 45.95
N ARG A 21 -19.49 -5.14 45.07
CA ARG A 21 -18.07 -4.95 45.35
C ARG A 21 -17.45 -4.00 44.32
N LEU A 22 -16.43 -3.30 44.74
CA LEU A 22 -15.62 -2.48 43.87
C LEU A 22 -14.12 -2.76 44.10
N ALA A 23 -13.29 -2.53 43.09
CA ALA A 23 -11.85 -2.61 43.22
C ALA A 23 -11.25 -1.20 43.17
N LEU A 24 -10.83 -0.69 44.34
CA LEU A 24 -10.16 0.60 44.49
C LEU A 24 -8.67 0.45 44.16
N ILE A 25 -8.13 1.29 43.28
CA ILE A 25 -6.72 1.31 42.92
C ILE A 25 -6.00 2.21 43.91
N GLU A 26 -5.27 1.64 44.87
CA GLU A 26 -4.50 2.40 45.88
C GLU A 26 -3.21 2.97 45.30
N SER A 27 -2.56 2.25 44.39
CA SER A 27 -1.36 2.71 43.67
C SER A 27 -1.19 1.95 42.38
N GLY A 28 -0.68 2.61 41.34
CA GLY A 28 -0.44 2.02 40.03
C GLY A 28 -1.53 2.35 39.01
N LYS A 29 -1.50 1.60 37.88
CA LYS A 29 -2.33 1.82 36.72
C LYS A 29 -2.85 0.50 36.16
N VAL A 30 -4.14 0.46 35.83
CA VAL A 30 -4.83 -0.73 35.34
C VAL A 30 -5.66 -0.47 34.12
N GLU A 31 -5.80 -1.47 33.27
CA GLU A 31 -6.79 -1.55 32.22
C GLU A 31 -7.94 -2.46 32.63
N VAL A 32 -9.17 -2.05 32.33
CA VAL A 32 -10.37 -2.81 32.63
C VAL A 32 -11.02 -3.28 31.35
N TYR A 33 -11.39 -4.57 31.34
CA TYR A 33 -12.00 -5.24 30.19
C TYR A 33 -13.31 -5.89 30.60
N ALA A 34 -14.31 -5.84 29.72
CA ALA A 34 -15.47 -6.72 29.77
C ALA A 34 -15.14 -8.03 29.03
N VAL A 35 -15.45 -9.17 29.66
CA VAL A 35 -15.20 -10.51 29.11
C VAL A 35 -16.51 -11.26 29.05
N THR A 36 -16.90 -11.71 27.85
CA THR A 36 -18.13 -12.51 27.67
C THR A 36 -17.78 -13.92 27.23
N ARG A 37 -18.45 -14.93 27.81
CA ARG A 37 -18.38 -16.34 27.40
C ARG A 37 -19.60 -16.69 26.56
N ALA A 38 -19.49 -16.65 25.24
CA ALA A 38 -20.54 -17.10 24.34
C ALA A 38 -20.06 -18.31 23.53
N ALA A 39 -20.77 -19.44 23.63
CA ALA A 39 -20.60 -20.63 22.80
C ALA A 39 -19.16 -21.12 22.62
N GLY A 40 -18.34 -21.14 23.68
CA GLY A 40 -16.96 -21.66 23.66
C GLY A 40 -15.89 -20.66 23.20
N SER A 41 -16.27 -19.40 22.91
CA SER A 41 -15.31 -18.34 22.60
C SER A 41 -15.26 -17.30 23.72
N PHE A 42 -14.02 -16.93 24.11
CA PHE A 42 -13.77 -15.81 25.00
C PHE A 42 -13.70 -14.52 24.20
N ARG A 43 -14.46 -13.50 24.61
CA ARG A 43 -14.40 -12.17 24.02
C ARG A 43 -14.06 -11.15 25.08
N GLN A 44 -13.13 -10.29 24.77
CA GLN A 44 -12.70 -9.22 25.64
C GLN A 44 -12.89 -7.87 24.93
N GLN A 45 -13.53 -6.92 25.60
CA GLN A 45 -13.68 -5.57 25.13
C GLN A 45 -12.99 -4.62 26.13
N PHE A 46 -12.04 -3.84 25.67
CA PHE A 46 -11.44 -2.79 26.48
C PHE A 46 -12.52 -1.76 26.88
N LEU A 47 -12.60 -1.46 28.16
CA LEU A 47 -13.52 -0.49 28.72
C LEU A 47 -12.80 0.82 29.06
N VAL A 48 -11.87 0.78 29.99
CA VAL A 48 -11.27 1.99 30.55
C VAL A 48 -9.89 1.70 31.12
N GLU A 49 -9.06 2.71 31.12
CA GLU A 49 -7.79 2.76 31.85
C GLU A 49 -7.98 3.59 33.11
N LEU A 50 -7.65 3.02 34.27
CA LEU A 50 -7.81 3.64 35.57
C LEU A 50 -6.47 3.83 36.26
N GLU A 51 -6.35 4.96 36.95
CA GLU A 51 -5.17 5.35 37.73
C GLU A 51 -5.46 5.34 39.24
N THR A 52 -4.43 5.59 40.03
CA THR A 52 -4.53 5.67 41.49
C THR A 52 -5.67 6.57 41.96
N GLY A 53 -6.49 6.06 42.86
CA GLY A 53 -7.67 6.76 43.40
C GLY A 53 -8.98 6.51 42.65
N ALA A 54 -8.94 5.77 41.54
CA ALA A 54 -10.12 5.36 40.79
C ALA A 54 -10.62 3.97 41.26
N ALA A 55 -11.91 3.67 40.99
CA ALA A 55 -12.51 2.39 41.31
C ALA A 55 -13.04 1.69 40.04
N ALA A 56 -12.81 0.40 39.91
CA ALA A 56 -13.43 -0.46 38.91
C ALA A 56 -14.61 -1.22 39.52
N PHE A 57 -15.68 -1.38 38.72
CA PHE A 57 -16.89 -2.06 39.14
C PHE A 57 -17.08 -3.37 38.35
N PRO A 58 -17.65 -4.42 38.95
CA PRO A 58 -18.03 -5.65 38.27
C PRO A 58 -19.23 -5.38 37.34
N SER A 59 -19.41 -6.22 36.35
CA SER A 59 -20.66 -6.28 35.58
C SER A 59 -21.75 -6.88 36.47
N LEU A 60 -22.89 -6.23 36.58
CA LEU A 60 -24.02 -6.64 37.42
C LEU A 60 -25.11 -7.36 36.62
N ASP A 61 -24.85 -7.78 35.38
CA ASP A 61 -25.83 -8.38 34.51
C ASP A 61 -25.97 -9.89 34.75
N GLU A 62 -27.14 -10.34 35.16
CA GLU A 62 -27.49 -11.75 35.34
C GLU A 62 -27.82 -12.46 34.01
N PHE A 63 -28.02 -11.73 32.90
CA PHE A 63 -28.52 -12.27 31.63
C PHE A 63 -27.47 -12.64 30.60
N GLU A 64 -26.29 -12.03 30.61
CA GLU A 64 -25.15 -12.44 29.75
C GLU A 64 -23.95 -12.70 30.67
N GLU A 65 -23.27 -13.85 30.56
CA GLU A 65 -22.07 -14.22 31.33
C GLU A 65 -20.91 -13.24 31.04
N THR A 66 -21.12 -11.96 31.38
CA THR A 66 -20.14 -10.89 31.18
C THR A 66 -19.42 -10.63 32.49
N GLU A 67 -18.11 -10.75 32.48
CA GLU A 67 -17.26 -10.60 33.65
C GLU A 67 -16.33 -9.40 33.46
N THR A 68 -16.02 -8.70 34.55
CA THR A 68 -15.05 -7.60 34.55
C THR A 68 -13.66 -8.13 34.91
N LEU A 69 -12.70 -7.90 34.04
CA LEU A 69 -11.32 -8.29 34.21
C LEU A 69 -10.44 -7.04 34.34
N ILE A 70 -9.67 -6.98 35.42
CA ILE A 70 -8.68 -5.91 35.68
C ILE A 70 -7.29 -6.45 35.33
N PHE A 71 -6.55 -5.71 34.51
CA PHE A 71 -5.21 -6.02 34.08
C PHE A 71 -4.23 -4.93 34.55
N ALA A 72 -3.21 -5.31 35.32
CA ALA A 72 -2.21 -4.38 35.81
C ALA A 72 -1.20 -4.02 34.71
N ILE A 73 -1.11 -2.72 34.38
CA ILE A 73 -0.10 -2.20 33.45
C ILE A 73 1.27 -2.10 34.12
N GLU A 74 1.26 -1.73 35.37
CA GLU A 74 2.46 -1.61 36.23
C GLU A 74 2.18 -2.24 37.59
N ASP A 75 3.17 -2.30 38.44
CA ASP A 75 3.03 -2.86 39.79
C ASP A 75 1.95 -2.09 40.57
N THR A 76 0.83 -2.76 40.81
CA THR A 76 -0.40 -2.12 41.26
C THR A 76 -0.92 -2.74 42.54
N ARG A 77 -1.36 -1.91 43.46
CA ARG A 77 -2.06 -2.33 44.68
C ARG A 77 -3.54 -2.04 44.53
N ILE A 78 -4.35 -3.10 44.65
CA ILE A 78 -5.80 -3.05 44.55
C ILE A 78 -6.41 -3.47 45.87
N LYS A 79 -7.44 -2.75 46.33
CA LYS A 79 -8.24 -3.09 47.47
C LYS A 79 -9.68 -3.37 47.05
N ILE A 80 -10.14 -4.60 47.30
CA ILE A 80 -11.53 -4.97 47.00
C ILE A 80 -12.37 -4.66 48.23
N LEU A 81 -13.41 -3.82 48.04
CA LEU A 81 -14.33 -3.32 49.07
C LEU A 81 -15.76 -3.68 48.69
N THR A 82 -16.61 -3.94 49.69
CA THR A 82 -18.07 -3.98 49.48
C THR A 82 -18.63 -2.57 49.49
N PHE A 83 -19.78 -2.35 48.86
CA PHE A 83 -20.42 -1.05 48.80
C PHE A 83 -20.75 -0.50 50.20
N ASP A 84 -21.07 -1.36 51.17
CA ASP A 84 -21.30 -1.00 52.56
C ASP A 84 -20.05 -0.51 53.33
N GLU A 85 -18.87 -0.82 52.83
CA GLU A 85 -17.59 -0.41 53.44
C GLU A 85 -17.12 0.98 52.99
N VAL A 86 -17.81 1.61 52.00
CA VAL A 86 -17.49 2.91 51.43
C VAL A 86 -18.55 3.94 51.83
N SER A 87 -18.14 5.17 52.15
CA SER A 87 -19.13 6.22 52.44
C SER A 87 -19.99 6.53 51.21
N HIS A 88 -21.29 6.90 51.46
CA HIS A 88 -22.25 7.16 50.37
C HIS A 88 -21.74 8.20 49.35
N ASP A 89 -21.09 9.26 49.82
CA ASP A 89 -20.59 10.32 48.98
C ASP A 89 -19.36 9.86 48.16
N GLU A 90 -18.49 9.04 48.73
CA GLU A 90 -17.33 8.46 48.02
C GLU A 90 -17.81 7.45 46.98
N LEU A 91 -18.76 6.58 47.33
CA LEU A 91 -19.33 5.59 46.40
C LEU A 91 -19.97 6.31 45.20
N LYS A 92 -20.74 7.38 45.47
CA LYS A 92 -21.35 8.21 44.42
C LYS A 92 -20.29 8.82 43.46
N ASN A 93 -19.20 9.33 44.02
CA ASN A 93 -18.10 9.91 43.25
C ASN A 93 -17.38 8.85 42.39
N PHE A 94 -17.15 7.64 42.92
CA PHE A 94 -16.55 6.53 42.18
C PHE A 94 -17.43 6.06 41.02
N MET A 95 -18.74 5.90 41.25
CA MET A 95 -19.70 5.52 40.22
C MET A 95 -19.81 6.57 39.11
N LEU A 96 -19.88 7.85 39.46
CA LEU A 96 -19.89 8.95 38.50
C LEU A 96 -18.61 9.01 37.68
N HIS A 97 -17.46 8.78 38.31
CA HIS A 97 -16.17 8.74 37.60
C HIS A 97 -16.13 7.57 36.63
N TRP A 98 -16.56 6.38 37.04
CA TRP A 98 -16.64 5.18 36.22
C TRP A 98 -17.45 5.42 34.95
N PHE A 99 -18.68 5.92 35.05
CA PHE A 99 -19.49 6.19 33.87
C PHE A 99 -18.97 7.30 32.98
N LYS A 100 -18.36 8.36 33.56
CA LYS A 100 -17.69 9.41 32.79
C LYS A 100 -16.55 8.86 31.91
N GLU A 101 -15.83 7.89 32.41
CA GLU A 101 -14.78 7.24 31.63
C GLU A 101 -15.35 6.29 30.56
N LEU A 102 -16.41 5.53 30.88
CA LEU A 102 -17.08 4.66 29.90
C LEU A 102 -17.69 5.44 28.72
N ILE A 103 -18.27 6.62 28.97
CA ILE A 103 -18.82 7.49 27.90
C ILE A 103 -17.76 7.94 26.89
N LYS A 104 -16.49 7.95 27.24
CA LYS A 104 -15.40 8.31 26.33
C LYS A 104 -15.12 7.24 25.26
N LEU A 105 -15.67 6.04 25.38
CA LEU A 105 -15.47 4.95 24.43
C LEU A 105 -15.95 5.35 23.02
N SER A 106 -15.05 5.26 22.05
CA SER A 106 -15.30 5.69 20.68
C SER A 106 -16.47 4.97 20.01
N TRP A 107 -16.70 3.71 20.34
CA TRP A 107 -17.78 2.91 19.78
C TRP A 107 -19.15 3.28 20.35
N LEU A 108 -19.23 3.75 21.61
CA LEU A 108 -20.45 4.31 22.19
C LEU A 108 -20.83 5.62 21.50
N ARG A 109 -19.86 6.49 21.18
CA ARG A 109 -20.11 7.73 20.43
C ARG A 109 -20.67 7.46 19.02
N LEU A 110 -20.17 6.43 18.34
CA LEU A 110 -20.66 6.03 17.02
C LEU A 110 -22.09 5.47 17.04
N LEU A 111 -22.54 4.91 18.16
CA LEU A 111 -23.94 4.50 18.35
C LEU A 111 -24.84 5.71 18.64
N ALA A 112 -24.36 6.69 19.40
CA ALA A 112 -25.07 7.94 19.67
C ALA A 112 -25.36 8.76 18.40
N ASP A 113 -24.41 8.83 17.47
CA ASP A 113 -24.59 9.51 16.18
C ASP A 113 -25.67 8.87 15.29
N LYS A 114 -26.12 7.67 15.61
CA LYS A 114 -27.20 6.95 14.89
C LYS A 114 -28.61 7.20 15.46
N GLY A 115 -28.74 8.06 16.45
CA GLY A 115 -30.05 8.51 16.97
C GLY A 115 -30.77 7.51 17.85
N ASP A 116 -30.06 6.65 18.58
CA ASP A 116 -30.66 5.75 19.57
C ASP A 116 -31.05 6.52 20.82
N ASP A 117 -32.38 6.67 21.10
CA ASP A 117 -32.93 7.43 22.21
C ASP A 117 -32.44 6.94 23.60
N ILE A 118 -32.12 5.64 23.71
CA ILE A 118 -31.60 5.02 24.95
C ILE A 118 -30.19 5.58 25.27
N LEU A 119 -29.39 5.85 24.25
CA LEU A 119 -28.02 6.38 24.41
C LEU A 119 -28.01 7.86 24.81
N ILE A 120 -29.00 8.63 24.35
CA ILE A 120 -29.13 10.05 24.69
C ILE A 120 -29.50 10.19 26.19
N THR A 121 -30.32 9.30 26.71
CA THR A 121 -30.68 9.26 28.12
C THR A 121 -29.49 8.88 28.99
N TRP A 122 -28.68 7.96 28.53
CA TRP A 122 -27.47 7.49 29.25
C TRP A 122 -26.35 8.55 29.22
N GLN A 123 -26.18 9.25 28.12
CA GLN A 123 -25.17 10.32 27.97
C GLN A 123 -25.42 11.54 28.86
N ASN A 124 -26.68 11.82 29.17
CA ASN A 124 -27.02 12.98 29.98
C ASN A 124 -26.67 12.86 31.47
N GLY A 125 -26.27 11.64 31.95
CA GLY A 125 -25.66 11.44 33.28
C GLY A 125 -26.52 11.86 34.50
N THR A 126 -27.73 12.34 34.26
CA THR A 126 -28.61 12.98 35.28
C THR A 126 -29.23 11.97 36.24
N VAL A 127 -29.24 10.69 35.91
CA VAL A 127 -29.90 9.65 36.70
C VAL A 127 -29.18 9.41 38.04
N LEU A 128 -27.83 9.49 38.07
CA LEU A 128 -27.04 9.28 39.30
C LEU A 128 -26.95 10.53 40.19
N GLU A 129 -27.09 11.74 39.65
CA GLU A 129 -26.95 12.99 40.42
C GLU A 129 -28.17 13.29 41.31
N GLY A 130 -29.37 12.79 40.95
CA GLY A 130 -30.59 13.03 41.65
C GLY A 130 -31.30 11.80 42.24
N ALA A 131 -30.66 10.61 42.21
CA ALA A 131 -31.31 9.37 42.66
C ALA A 131 -31.43 9.27 44.16
N GLU A 132 -32.62 8.91 44.66
CA GLU A 132 -32.86 8.60 46.08
C GLU A 132 -32.23 7.27 46.50
N ASP A 133 -32.16 6.29 45.59
CA ASP A 133 -31.39 5.04 45.73
C ASP A 133 -30.26 4.96 44.71
N LEU A 134 -29.03 5.16 45.18
CA LEU A 134 -27.80 5.20 44.37
C LEU A 134 -27.47 3.84 43.74
N ILE A 135 -27.74 2.74 44.47
CA ILE A 135 -27.40 1.38 44.03
C ILE A 135 -28.38 0.95 42.94
N GLU A 136 -29.67 1.24 43.08
CA GLU A 136 -30.69 0.94 42.07
C GLU A 136 -30.42 1.73 40.76
N ALA A 137 -30.08 3.01 40.89
CA ALA A 137 -29.72 3.86 39.76
C ALA A 137 -28.43 3.37 39.04
N PHE A 138 -27.46 2.89 39.80
CA PHE A 138 -26.22 2.30 39.25
C PHE A 138 -26.53 1.01 38.49
N ARG A 139 -27.32 0.09 39.07
CA ARG A 139 -27.75 -1.15 38.40
C ARG A 139 -28.46 -0.89 37.06
N ALA A 140 -29.41 0.09 37.08
CA ALA A 140 -30.11 0.44 35.86
C ALA A 140 -29.18 0.97 34.74
N ASN A 141 -28.14 1.74 35.08
CA ASN A 141 -27.15 2.24 34.13
C ASN A 141 -26.23 1.12 33.65
N GLU A 142 -25.83 0.21 34.51
CA GLU A 142 -25.01 -0.98 34.16
C GLU A 142 -25.77 -1.93 33.23
N GLU A 143 -27.07 -2.16 33.48
CA GLU A 143 -27.95 -2.97 32.63
C GLU A 143 -28.05 -2.39 31.22
N ILE A 144 -28.21 -1.07 31.09
CA ILE A 144 -28.17 -0.38 29.79
C ILE A 144 -26.81 -0.54 29.11
N PHE A 145 -25.71 -0.39 29.85
CA PHE A 145 -24.39 -0.54 29.31
C PHE A 145 -24.13 -1.98 28.83
N SER A 146 -24.54 -2.97 29.62
CA SER A 146 -24.43 -4.39 29.24
C SER A 146 -25.23 -4.71 27.97
N MET A 147 -26.47 -4.15 27.89
CA MET A 147 -27.29 -4.28 26.69
C MET A 147 -26.59 -3.69 25.45
N LEU A 148 -25.99 -2.50 25.56
CA LEU A 148 -25.24 -1.85 24.49
C LEU A 148 -23.99 -2.64 24.11
N LEU A 149 -23.30 -3.23 25.07
CA LEU A 149 -22.15 -4.13 24.86
C LEU A 149 -22.61 -5.40 24.13
N GLY A 150 -23.74 -5.98 24.50
CA GLY A 150 -24.36 -7.14 23.82
C GLY A 150 -24.74 -6.80 22.37
N VAL A 151 -25.27 -5.60 22.09
CA VAL A 151 -25.51 -5.11 20.71
C VAL A 151 -24.21 -5.02 19.92
N ARG A 152 -23.14 -4.52 20.55
CA ARG A 152 -21.81 -4.44 19.95
C ARG A 152 -21.29 -5.82 19.56
N PHE A 153 -21.32 -6.79 20.47
CA PHE A 153 -20.88 -8.15 20.22
C PHE A 153 -21.74 -8.84 19.15
N ARG A 154 -23.05 -8.67 19.16
CA ARG A 154 -23.95 -9.20 18.10
C ARG A 154 -23.68 -8.60 16.73
N ALA A 155 -23.37 -7.31 16.65
CA ALA A 155 -23.01 -6.64 15.40
C ALA A 155 -21.69 -7.16 14.84
N GLU A 156 -20.73 -7.45 15.70
CA GLU A 156 -19.46 -8.10 15.31
C GLU A 156 -19.67 -9.57 14.89
N ASP A 157 -20.56 -10.30 15.58
CA ASP A 157 -20.97 -11.65 15.20
C ASP A 157 -21.64 -11.72 13.84
N LYS A 158 -22.55 -10.79 13.57
CA LYS A 158 -23.22 -10.74 12.27
C LYS A 158 -22.25 -10.47 11.13
N ARG A 159 -21.24 -9.62 11.38
CA ARG A 159 -20.13 -9.38 10.43
C ARG A 159 -19.25 -10.62 10.26
N PHE A 160 -19.06 -11.40 11.31
CA PHE A 160 -18.28 -12.63 11.32
C PHE A 160 -19.06 -13.79 10.70
N SER A 161 -20.32 -14.02 11.14
CA SER A 161 -21.24 -15.06 10.64
C SER A 161 -21.47 -14.95 9.13
N ASN A 162 -21.65 -13.77 8.57
CA ASN A 162 -21.76 -13.58 7.13
C ASN A 162 -20.49 -14.02 6.39
N ARG A 163 -19.30 -13.84 6.98
CA ARG A 163 -18.04 -14.36 6.40
C ARG A 163 -17.90 -15.87 6.54
N VAL A 164 -18.36 -16.42 7.65
CA VAL A 164 -18.33 -17.87 7.94
C VAL A 164 -19.37 -18.61 7.10
N GLU A 165 -20.58 -18.07 6.93
CA GLU A 165 -21.66 -18.69 6.18
C GLU A 165 -21.32 -18.90 4.69
N VAL A 166 -20.72 -17.89 4.07
CA VAL A 166 -20.21 -18.00 2.71
C VAL A 166 -19.15 -19.11 2.60
N ARG A 167 -18.41 -19.35 3.66
CA ARG A 167 -17.33 -20.31 3.70
C ARG A 167 -17.80 -21.71 4.08
N THR A 168 -18.69 -21.86 5.05
CA THR A 168 -19.26 -23.16 5.45
C THR A 168 -20.06 -23.78 4.31
N ARG A 169 -20.76 -22.96 3.50
CA ARG A 169 -21.38 -23.39 2.24
C ARG A 169 -20.34 -23.96 1.28
N ASN A 170 -19.20 -23.31 1.13
CA ASN A 170 -18.13 -23.78 0.26
C ASN A 170 -17.45 -25.05 0.80
N GLN A 171 -17.26 -25.16 2.13
CA GLN A 171 -16.66 -26.34 2.74
C GLN A 171 -17.60 -27.57 2.73
N ARG A 172 -18.89 -27.41 3.01
CA ARG A 172 -19.88 -28.49 2.84
C ARG A 172 -19.88 -28.98 1.40
N ARG A 173 -19.86 -28.08 0.43
CA ARG A 173 -19.81 -28.43 -0.99
C ARG A 173 -18.54 -29.20 -1.38
N ILE A 174 -17.38 -28.89 -0.76
CA ILE A 174 -16.13 -29.64 -0.95
C ILE A 174 -16.20 -31.02 -0.27
N LEU A 175 -16.80 -31.09 0.90
CA LEU A 175 -17.00 -32.34 1.63
C LEU A 175 -17.99 -33.28 0.90
N ASP A 176 -19.11 -32.74 0.44
CA ASP A 176 -20.12 -33.46 -0.34
C ASP A 176 -19.51 -34.00 -1.64
N ASN A 177 -18.69 -33.19 -2.34
CA ASN A 177 -17.97 -33.61 -3.55
C ASN A 177 -16.91 -34.70 -3.25
N SER A 178 -16.25 -34.64 -2.08
CA SER A 178 -15.28 -35.64 -1.67
C SER A 178 -15.94 -36.97 -1.29
N ILE A 179 -17.11 -36.91 -0.66
CA ILE A 179 -17.94 -38.08 -0.30
C ILE A 179 -18.52 -38.74 -1.55
N SER A 180 -19.01 -37.94 -2.52
CA SER A 180 -19.52 -38.47 -3.81
C SER A 180 -18.41 -39.15 -4.62
N ASN A 181 -17.20 -38.61 -4.62
CA ASN A 181 -16.04 -39.23 -5.28
C ASN A 181 -15.58 -40.54 -4.59
N LEU A 182 -15.79 -40.69 -3.28
CA LEU A 182 -15.49 -41.92 -2.51
C LEU A 182 -16.55 -43.00 -2.69
N LEU A 183 -17.80 -42.63 -2.98
CA LEU A 183 -18.92 -43.57 -3.18
C LEU A 183 -19.08 -44.10 -4.60
N GLY A 184 -18.25 -43.66 -5.55
CA GLY A 184 -18.18 -44.26 -6.90
C GLY A 184 -19.38 -43.97 -7.81
N GLU A 185 -20.14 -42.92 -7.58
CA GLU A 185 -21.25 -42.52 -8.46
C GLU A 185 -20.73 -41.74 -9.68
N GLU A 186 -20.54 -42.48 -10.79
CA GLU A 186 -20.09 -41.93 -12.09
C GLU A 186 -21.13 -41.08 -12.84
N THR A 187 -22.32 -40.85 -12.28
CA THR A 187 -23.44 -40.23 -13.01
C THR A 187 -23.52 -38.72 -12.88
N THR A 188 -22.72 -38.08 -12.04
CA THR A 188 -22.76 -36.59 -11.83
C THR A 188 -21.71 -35.79 -12.61
N ASN A 189 -20.77 -36.46 -13.28
CA ASN A 189 -19.63 -35.80 -13.93
C ASN A 189 -20.01 -34.95 -15.15
N TYR A 190 -21.14 -35.16 -15.81
CA TYR A 190 -21.52 -34.40 -17.01
C TYR A 190 -22.10 -33.02 -16.68
N SER A 191 -22.91 -32.89 -15.63
CA SER A 191 -23.51 -31.62 -15.23
C SER A 191 -22.49 -30.69 -14.55
N GLU A 192 -21.60 -31.22 -13.68
CA GLU A 192 -20.56 -30.46 -13.02
C GLU A 192 -19.47 -29.94 -13.98
N THR A 193 -19.08 -30.74 -15.00
CA THR A 193 -18.11 -30.27 -16.01
C THR A 193 -18.70 -29.17 -16.85
N THR A 194 -20.00 -29.22 -17.16
CA THR A 194 -20.69 -28.17 -17.93
C THR A 194 -20.84 -26.89 -17.08
N GLU A 195 -21.24 -27.01 -15.82
CA GLU A 195 -21.38 -25.84 -14.91
C GLU A 195 -20.02 -25.15 -14.61
N ARG A 196 -18.94 -25.93 -14.48
CA ARG A 196 -17.58 -25.41 -14.31
C ARG A 196 -17.01 -24.78 -15.58
N ALA A 197 -17.32 -25.34 -16.75
CA ALA A 197 -16.96 -24.74 -18.03
C ALA A 197 -17.68 -23.39 -18.23
N VAL A 198 -18.96 -23.30 -17.88
CA VAL A 198 -19.75 -22.07 -17.91
C VAL A 198 -19.14 -21.02 -16.97
N ARG A 199 -18.74 -21.40 -15.75
CA ARG A 199 -18.07 -20.47 -14.80
C ARG A 199 -16.73 -19.97 -15.30
N LEU A 200 -15.96 -20.77 -16.01
CA LEU A 200 -14.71 -20.35 -16.61
C LEU A 200 -14.95 -19.34 -17.75
N GLU A 201 -15.91 -19.62 -18.60
CA GLU A 201 -16.28 -18.71 -19.70
C GLU A 201 -16.78 -17.38 -19.14
N GLU A 202 -17.63 -17.42 -18.10
CA GLU A 202 -18.11 -16.23 -17.40
C GLU A 202 -16.96 -15.41 -16.82
N ALA A 203 -16.10 -16.01 -16.00
CA ALA A 203 -14.98 -15.33 -15.41
C ALA A 203 -13.99 -14.79 -16.46
N SER A 204 -13.72 -15.57 -17.51
CA SER A 204 -12.86 -15.17 -18.61
C SER A 204 -13.46 -14.00 -19.41
N PHE A 205 -14.76 -14.03 -19.68
CA PHE A 205 -15.47 -12.94 -20.35
C PHE A 205 -15.37 -11.64 -19.52
N ILE A 206 -15.69 -11.71 -18.23
CA ILE A 206 -15.67 -10.55 -17.33
C ILE A 206 -14.27 -9.95 -17.21
N VAL A 207 -13.25 -10.81 -16.99
CA VAL A 207 -11.86 -10.33 -16.88
C VAL A 207 -11.34 -9.76 -18.21
N LYS A 208 -11.72 -10.32 -19.37
CA LYS A 208 -11.40 -9.73 -20.68
C LYS A 208 -12.06 -8.37 -20.88
N ARG A 209 -13.31 -8.21 -20.43
CA ARG A 209 -13.99 -6.90 -20.48
C ARG A 209 -13.33 -5.89 -19.55
N ALA A 210 -12.94 -6.29 -18.35
CA ALA A 210 -12.16 -5.45 -17.45
C ALA A 210 -10.81 -5.05 -18.06
N ALA A 211 -10.10 -6.00 -18.69
CA ALA A 211 -8.84 -5.73 -19.37
C ALA A 211 -9.01 -4.73 -20.53
N THR A 212 -10.07 -4.90 -21.34
CA THR A 212 -10.40 -3.96 -22.41
C THR A 212 -10.68 -2.56 -21.88
N ALA A 213 -11.42 -2.44 -20.78
CA ALA A 213 -11.72 -1.16 -20.12
C ALA A 213 -10.48 -0.47 -19.55
N LEU A 214 -9.50 -1.27 -19.10
CA LEU A 214 -8.19 -0.80 -18.64
C LEU A 214 -7.17 -0.65 -19.78
N ASN A 215 -7.57 -0.81 -21.02
CA ASN A 215 -6.69 -0.78 -22.19
C ASN A 215 -5.54 -1.79 -22.14
N MET A 216 -5.75 -2.96 -21.50
CA MET A 216 -4.78 -4.05 -21.40
C MET A 216 -4.98 -5.09 -22.52
N PRO A 217 -3.93 -5.84 -22.92
CA PRO A 217 -4.06 -6.92 -23.89
C PRO A 217 -4.88 -8.08 -23.29
N THR A 218 -5.73 -8.69 -24.12
CA THR A 218 -6.66 -9.76 -23.73
C THR A 218 -6.21 -11.15 -24.15
N ASP A 219 -5.20 -11.26 -25.02
CA ASP A 219 -4.79 -12.50 -25.69
C ASP A 219 -4.27 -13.57 -24.72
N ASN A 220 -3.63 -13.14 -23.63
CA ASN A 220 -3.04 -14.02 -22.62
C ASN A 220 -3.99 -14.46 -21.50
N ILE A 221 -5.27 -13.98 -21.55
CA ILE A 221 -6.27 -14.32 -20.53
C ILE A 221 -6.91 -15.66 -20.87
N LYS A 222 -6.14 -16.75 -20.69
CA LYS A 222 -6.59 -18.14 -20.88
C LYS A 222 -6.06 -18.98 -19.72
N LEU A 223 -6.83 -19.96 -19.27
CA LEU A 223 -6.44 -20.98 -18.29
C LEU A 223 -6.70 -22.37 -18.84
N ASP A 224 -5.87 -23.33 -18.42
CA ASP A 224 -6.08 -24.71 -18.76
C ASP A 224 -7.29 -25.30 -18.00
N ALA A 225 -8.10 -26.09 -18.68
CA ALA A 225 -9.33 -26.65 -18.15
C ALA A 225 -9.11 -27.55 -16.91
N GLU A 226 -7.96 -28.19 -16.79
CA GLU A 226 -7.61 -29.01 -15.62
C GLU A 226 -7.39 -28.16 -14.36
N LEU A 227 -6.80 -26.98 -14.50
CA LEU A 227 -6.57 -26.07 -13.38
C LEU A 227 -7.88 -25.52 -12.83
N VAL A 228 -8.85 -25.29 -13.68
CA VAL A 228 -10.18 -24.75 -13.37
C VAL A 228 -10.97 -25.69 -12.45
N ARG A 229 -10.79 -27.00 -12.61
CA ARG A 229 -11.48 -28.00 -11.79
C ARG A 229 -11.20 -27.89 -10.30
N ARG A 230 -10.09 -27.20 -9.91
CA ARG A 230 -9.58 -27.16 -8.53
C ARG A 230 -9.61 -25.77 -7.90
N LEU A 231 -9.99 -24.72 -8.64
CA LEU A 231 -9.97 -23.36 -8.14
C LEU A 231 -11.36 -22.88 -7.74
N ASP A 232 -11.45 -22.25 -6.58
CA ASP A 232 -12.61 -21.46 -6.16
C ASP A 232 -12.75 -20.23 -7.09
N GLN A 233 -13.97 -19.72 -7.26
CA GLN A 233 -14.30 -18.63 -8.20
C GLN A 233 -13.44 -17.39 -7.96
N ILE A 234 -13.17 -17.02 -6.72
CA ILE A 234 -12.31 -15.87 -6.38
C ILE A 234 -10.86 -16.13 -6.78
N ARG A 235 -10.35 -17.34 -6.56
CA ARG A 235 -8.99 -17.73 -6.97
C ARG A 235 -8.88 -17.78 -8.50
N LEU A 236 -9.92 -18.21 -9.17
CA LEU A 236 -9.99 -18.21 -10.64
C LEU A 236 -9.92 -16.79 -11.21
N ILE A 237 -10.75 -15.87 -10.70
CA ILE A 237 -10.72 -14.46 -11.09
C ILE A 237 -9.33 -13.86 -10.83
N ARG A 238 -8.76 -14.10 -9.66
CA ARG A 238 -7.42 -13.59 -9.31
C ARG A 238 -6.34 -14.08 -10.28
N ARG A 239 -6.39 -15.36 -10.66
CA ARG A 239 -5.46 -15.95 -11.64
C ARG A 239 -5.62 -15.33 -13.03
N LEU A 240 -6.84 -15.18 -13.51
CA LEU A 240 -7.13 -14.54 -14.80
C LEU A 240 -6.67 -13.08 -14.82
N ILE A 241 -6.90 -12.34 -13.74
CA ILE A 241 -6.43 -10.95 -13.58
C ILE A 241 -4.90 -10.90 -13.62
N GLN A 242 -4.21 -11.81 -12.93
CA GLN A 242 -2.75 -11.88 -12.95
C GLN A 242 -2.20 -12.22 -14.36
N LYS A 243 -2.83 -13.17 -15.07
CA LYS A 243 -2.48 -13.47 -16.47
C LYS A 243 -2.73 -12.29 -17.40
N GLY A 244 -3.75 -11.49 -17.14
CA GLY A 244 -4.02 -10.22 -17.82
C GLY A 244 -3.05 -9.10 -17.42
N ASN A 245 -2.08 -9.38 -16.56
CA ASN A 245 -1.14 -8.40 -16.01
C ASN A 245 -1.85 -7.20 -15.35
N MET A 246 -2.92 -7.49 -14.63
CA MET A 246 -3.70 -6.56 -13.85
C MET A 246 -3.53 -6.84 -12.35
N GLN A 247 -3.88 -5.87 -11.52
CA GLN A 247 -3.94 -5.99 -10.07
C GLN A 247 -5.38 -5.86 -9.62
N MET A 248 -5.72 -6.45 -8.48
CA MET A 248 -7.06 -6.30 -7.89
C MET A 248 -6.99 -6.02 -6.40
N ARG A 249 -7.94 -5.24 -5.91
CA ARG A 249 -8.15 -4.92 -4.50
C ARG A 249 -9.59 -5.20 -4.12
N LEU A 250 -9.80 -5.85 -2.98
CA LEU A 250 -11.12 -5.98 -2.39
C LEU A 250 -11.54 -4.61 -1.84
N ILE A 251 -12.73 -4.17 -2.20
CA ILE A 251 -13.33 -2.92 -1.74
C ILE A 251 -14.73 -3.18 -1.21
N GLU A 252 -15.18 -2.31 -0.32
CA GLU A 252 -16.58 -2.24 0.10
C GLU A 252 -17.22 -1.03 -0.58
N LEU A 253 -18.29 -1.26 -1.34
CA LEU A 253 -19.00 -0.22 -2.07
C LEU A 253 -19.86 0.59 -1.09
N VAL A 254 -19.58 1.88 -0.99
CA VAL A 254 -20.32 2.85 -0.17
C VAL A 254 -21.53 3.36 -0.94
N GLU A 255 -22.54 3.92 -0.26
CA GLU A 255 -23.68 4.57 -0.92
C GLU A 255 -23.22 5.61 -1.95
N ASP A 256 -23.89 5.64 -3.11
CA ASP A 256 -23.56 6.51 -4.25
C ASP A 256 -22.16 6.35 -4.87
N TRP A 257 -21.47 5.20 -4.63
CA TRP A 257 -20.16 4.94 -5.21
C TRP A 257 -20.11 5.15 -6.74
N HIS A 258 -21.17 4.77 -7.46
CA HIS A 258 -21.26 4.87 -8.92
C HIS A 258 -21.26 6.31 -9.43
N LYS A 259 -21.57 7.30 -8.59
CA LYS A 259 -21.52 8.74 -8.90
C LYS A 259 -20.14 9.34 -8.67
N ASN A 260 -19.38 8.77 -7.73
CA ASN A 260 -18.12 9.34 -7.21
C ASN A 260 -16.86 8.60 -7.65
N ASP A 261 -16.97 7.32 -7.95
CA ASP A 261 -15.83 6.50 -8.36
C ASP A 261 -15.58 6.57 -9.87
N SER A 262 -14.43 6.11 -10.30
CA SER A 262 -14.01 6.05 -11.71
C SER A 262 -13.15 4.82 -12.03
N GLY A 263 -13.04 3.85 -11.12
CA GLY A 263 -12.29 2.61 -11.28
C GLY A 263 -13.08 1.56 -12.10
N VAL A 264 -12.38 0.54 -12.60
CA VAL A 264 -13.02 -0.66 -13.17
C VAL A 264 -13.25 -1.65 -12.04
N ILE A 265 -14.52 -2.01 -11.81
CA ILE A 265 -14.92 -2.81 -10.65
C ILE A 265 -15.53 -4.12 -11.13
N ILE A 266 -15.17 -5.24 -10.49
CA ILE A 266 -15.79 -6.56 -10.69
C ILE A 266 -16.55 -6.89 -9.41
N GLY A 267 -17.82 -7.26 -9.54
CA GLY A 267 -18.68 -7.60 -8.40
C GLY A 267 -19.84 -8.49 -8.82
N TYR A 268 -20.75 -8.74 -7.90
CA TYR A 268 -21.91 -9.56 -8.11
C TYR A 268 -23.19 -8.71 -8.24
N TYR A 269 -24.04 -9.05 -9.18
CA TYR A 269 -25.28 -8.34 -9.49
C TYR A 269 -26.49 -9.24 -9.33
N GLY A 270 -27.58 -8.71 -8.79
CA GLY A 270 -28.88 -9.36 -8.66
C GLY A 270 -28.94 -10.48 -7.62
N GLU A 271 -30.13 -11.05 -7.42
CA GLU A 271 -30.38 -12.17 -6.50
C GLU A 271 -29.62 -13.45 -6.89
N ALA A 272 -29.43 -13.66 -8.21
CA ALA A 272 -28.68 -14.78 -8.76
C ALA A 272 -27.16 -14.67 -8.58
N LYS A 273 -26.66 -13.52 -8.07
CA LYS A 273 -25.24 -13.23 -7.89
C LYS A 273 -24.41 -13.46 -9.16
N THR A 274 -24.90 -12.94 -10.30
CA THR A 274 -24.18 -13.04 -11.56
C THR A 274 -22.91 -12.18 -11.50
N LEU A 275 -21.77 -12.75 -11.92
CA LEU A 275 -20.51 -12.05 -11.97
C LEU A 275 -20.59 -10.94 -13.05
N SER A 276 -20.28 -9.72 -12.67
CA SER A 276 -20.43 -8.54 -13.53
C SER A 276 -19.22 -7.61 -13.42
N VAL A 277 -18.92 -6.89 -14.50
CA VAL A 277 -17.92 -5.82 -14.50
C VAL A 277 -18.60 -4.47 -14.70
N PHE A 278 -18.23 -3.52 -13.84
CA PHE A 278 -18.71 -2.14 -13.89
C PHE A 278 -17.63 -1.29 -14.54
N VAL A 279 -17.93 -0.82 -15.75
CA VAL A 279 -16.99 -0.06 -16.58
C VAL A 279 -17.36 1.42 -16.56
N PRO A 280 -16.46 2.32 -16.14
CA PRO A 280 -16.70 3.75 -16.14
C PRO A 280 -16.63 4.31 -17.57
N LEU A 281 -17.71 4.94 -18.05
CA LEU A 281 -17.80 5.59 -19.36
C LEU A 281 -17.41 7.08 -19.28
N ALA A 282 -17.83 7.73 -18.22
CA ALA A 282 -17.52 9.12 -17.90
C ALA A 282 -17.61 9.32 -16.36
N ALA A 283 -17.22 10.48 -15.86
CA ALA A 283 -17.39 10.81 -14.45
C ALA A 283 -18.86 10.64 -14.02
N GLY A 284 -19.11 9.80 -13.02
CA GLY A 284 -20.44 9.48 -12.51
C GLY A 284 -21.34 8.68 -13.48
N LYS A 285 -20.76 8.03 -14.48
CA LYS A 285 -21.52 7.19 -15.41
C LYS A 285 -20.83 5.85 -15.60
N TYR A 286 -21.48 4.81 -15.13
CA TYR A 286 -21.04 3.44 -15.26
C TYR A 286 -21.92 2.63 -16.19
N LYS A 287 -21.36 1.58 -16.73
CA LYS A 287 -22.03 0.55 -17.51
C LYS A 287 -21.76 -0.81 -16.87
N LEU A 288 -22.83 -1.54 -16.57
CA LEU A 288 -22.78 -2.92 -16.12
C LEU A 288 -22.68 -3.84 -17.34
N VAL A 289 -21.70 -4.74 -17.37
CA VAL A 289 -21.51 -5.75 -18.40
C VAL A 289 -21.40 -7.12 -17.74
N ASN A 290 -22.22 -8.07 -18.19
CA ASN A 290 -22.17 -9.47 -17.79
C ASN A 290 -22.48 -10.36 -19.01
N ILE A 291 -22.57 -11.68 -18.81
CA ILE A 291 -22.91 -12.60 -19.92
C ILE A 291 -24.32 -12.36 -20.40
N GLU A 292 -25.28 -12.06 -19.53
CA GLU A 292 -26.68 -11.81 -19.89
C GLU A 292 -26.84 -10.50 -20.67
N HIS A 293 -25.98 -9.53 -20.35
CA HIS A 293 -25.97 -8.21 -20.99
C HIS A 293 -24.58 -7.86 -21.53
N PRO A 294 -24.12 -8.51 -22.61
CA PRO A 294 -22.77 -8.33 -23.17
C PRO A 294 -22.54 -6.93 -23.74
N ASP A 295 -23.62 -6.25 -24.23
CA ASP A 295 -23.59 -4.87 -24.68
C ASP A 295 -23.63 -3.88 -23.53
N GLY A 296 -24.03 -4.35 -22.33
CA GLY A 296 -24.07 -3.63 -21.07
C GLY A 296 -25.23 -2.67 -20.88
N ILE A 297 -25.66 -2.53 -19.64
CA ILE A 297 -26.75 -1.67 -19.19
C ILE A 297 -26.17 -0.45 -18.49
N ALA A 298 -26.78 0.72 -18.65
CA ALA A 298 -26.41 1.91 -17.88
C ALA A 298 -26.71 1.69 -16.41
N LEU A 299 -25.77 2.02 -15.54
CA LEU A 299 -25.94 1.90 -14.11
C LEU A 299 -26.79 3.06 -13.58
N THR A 300 -28.03 2.75 -13.21
CA THR A 300 -28.95 3.65 -12.52
C THR A 300 -28.92 3.40 -11.01
N ASP A 301 -29.51 4.29 -10.20
CA ASP A 301 -29.58 4.11 -8.75
C ASP A 301 -30.32 2.79 -8.38
N GLU A 302 -31.33 2.38 -9.16
CA GLU A 302 -32.07 1.13 -8.96
C GLU A 302 -31.20 -0.12 -9.23
N VAL A 303 -30.38 -0.08 -10.27
CA VAL A 303 -29.45 -1.17 -10.60
C VAL A 303 -28.30 -1.23 -9.59
N ALA A 304 -27.81 -0.07 -9.14
CA ALA A 304 -26.75 0.03 -8.15
C ALA A 304 -27.17 -0.57 -6.78
N ALA A 305 -28.44 -0.45 -6.41
CA ALA A 305 -28.99 -1.02 -5.18
C ALA A 305 -28.98 -2.56 -5.15
N GLN A 306 -28.94 -3.22 -6.33
CA GLN A 306 -28.92 -4.68 -6.46
C GLN A 306 -27.50 -5.27 -6.48
N ILE A 307 -26.47 -4.46 -6.30
CA ILE A 307 -25.07 -4.89 -6.34
C ILE A 307 -24.61 -5.25 -4.94
N ASP A 308 -23.88 -6.36 -4.81
CA ASP A 308 -23.25 -6.76 -3.55
C ASP A 308 -22.27 -5.67 -3.08
N LYS A 309 -22.27 -5.38 -1.78
CA LYS A 309 -21.38 -4.39 -1.19
C LYS A 309 -19.90 -4.72 -1.34
N SER A 310 -19.55 -6.02 -1.43
CA SER A 310 -18.18 -6.49 -1.62
C SER A 310 -17.86 -6.63 -3.10
N ALA A 311 -16.85 -5.89 -3.58
CA ALA A 311 -16.44 -5.91 -4.97
C ALA A 311 -14.90 -5.85 -5.09
N PHE A 312 -14.37 -6.06 -6.29
CA PHE A 312 -12.95 -6.00 -6.60
C PHE A 312 -12.68 -4.84 -7.56
N GLU A 313 -11.89 -3.89 -7.13
CA GLU A 313 -11.39 -2.84 -8.01
C GLU A 313 -10.16 -3.34 -8.76
N CYS A 314 -10.11 -3.12 -10.08
CA CYS A 314 -9.06 -3.60 -10.96
C CYS A 314 -8.18 -2.45 -11.44
N TYR A 315 -6.86 -2.68 -11.44
CA TYR A 315 -5.86 -1.74 -11.89
C TYR A 315 -5.01 -2.34 -13.01
N ALA A 316 -4.66 -1.52 -14.00
CA ALA A 316 -3.73 -1.91 -15.04
C ALA A 316 -2.31 -2.08 -14.49
N GLY A 317 -1.60 -3.13 -14.90
CA GLY A 317 -0.20 -3.36 -14.55
C GLY A 317 0.76 -3.00 -15.69
N PHE A 318 2.05 -2.84 -15.37
CA PHE A 318 3.07 -2.68 -16.40
C PHE A 318 3.40 -4.01 -17.08
N PRO A 319 3.74 -4.00 -18.39
CA PRO A 319 4.17 -5.22 -19.07
C PRO A 319 5.38 -5.88 -18.36
N ALA A 320 5.36 -7.21 -18.29
CA ALA A 320 6.38 -8.00 -17.62
C ALA A 320 7.66 -8.12 -18.49
N ARG A 321 8.24 -6.98 -18.86
CA ARG A 321 9.49 -6.86 -19.63
C ARG A 321 10.30 -5.69 -19.14
N GLU A 322 11.51 -5.54 -19.64
CA GLU A 322 12.30 -4.32 -19.46
C GLU A 322 11.54 -3.11 -20.01
N LEU A 323 11.38 -2.07 -19.19
CA LEU A 323 10.63 -0.85 -19.54
C LEU A 323 11.58 0.32 -19.80
N LYS A 324 11.29 1.04 -20.87
CA LYS A 324 11.88 2.36 -21.14
C LYS A 324 10.95 3.45 -20.61
N ILE A 325 11.50 4.64 -20.39
CA ILE A 325 10.71 5.82 -19.97
C ILE A 325 9.56 6.10 -20.95
N PHE A 326 9.78 5.88 -22.24
CA PHE A 326 8.74 6.08 -23.24
C PHE A 326 7.55 5.12 -23.06
N ASP A 327 7.81 3.87 -22.62
CA ASP A 327 6.75 2.90 -22.30
C ASP A 327 5.93 3.37 -21.09
N LEU A 328 6.60 3.95 -20.08
CA LEU A 328 5.93 4.56 -18.92
C LEU A 328 5.02 5.72 -19.36
N MET A 329 5.53 6.65 -20.16
CA MET A 329 4.75 7.78 -20.66
C MET A 329 3.56 7.31 -21.52
N LYS A 330 3.77 6.36 -22.42
CA LYS A 330 2.71 5.76 -23.23
C LYS A 330 1.64 5.11 -22.37
N PHE A 331 2.03 4.39 -21.32
CA PHE A 331 1.12 3.79 -20.36
C PHE A 331 0.27 4.86 -19.65
N ILE A 332 0.90 5.89 -19.13
CA ILE A 332 0.25 7.01 -18.43
C ILE A 332 -0.82 7.65 -19.33
N PHE A 333 -0.46 8.01 -20.57
CA PHE A 333 -1.41 8.63 -21.50
C PHE A 333 -2.57 7.72 -21.90
N LYS A 334 -2.32 6.40 -21.96
CA LYS A 334 -3.33 5.42 -22.37
C LYS A 334 -4.41 5.19 -21.30
N GLN A 335 -4.11 5.45 -20.02
CA GLN A 335 -5.06 5.26 -18.92
C GLN A 335 -6.08 6.38 -18.76
N CYS A 336 -5.87 7.51 -19.42
CA CYS A 336 -6.78 8.66 -19.35
C CYS A 336 -7.81 8.67 -20.46
N TRP A 337 -8.94 9.30 -20.26
CA TRP A 337 -10.00 9.41 -21.27
C TRP A 337 -9.61 10.37 -22.38
N PHE A 338 -9.81 9.95 -23.60
CA PHE A 338 -9.58 10.80 -24.77
C PHE A 338 -10.48 12.05 -24.78
N ALA A 339 -11.70 11.96 -24.22
CA ALA A 339 -12.62 13.08 -24.10
C ALA A 339 -12.04 14.25 -23.27
N ASP A 340 -11.32 13.95 -22.16
CA ASP A 340 -10.71 14.98 -21.33
C ASP A 340 -9.53 15.65 -22.05
N TYR A 341 -8.71 14.90 -22.79
CA TYR A 341 -7.65 15.48 -23.63
C TYR A 341 -8.24 16.40 -24.70
N ARG A 342 -9.29 15.95 -25.41
CA ARG A 342 -9.98 16.77 -26.40
C ARG A 342 -10.52 18.06 -25.80
N THR A 343 -11.14 18.00 -24.62
CA THR A 343 -11.64 19.15 -23.90
C THR A 343 -10.53 20.14 -23.59
N VAL A 344 -9.40 19.67 -23.04
CA VAL A 344 -8.24 20.51 -22.72
C VAL A 344 -7.68 21.16 -23.97
N ILE A 345 -7.54 20.42 -25.07
CA ILE A 345 -7.02 20.94 -26.34
C ILE A 345 -7.94 22.04 -26.90
N VAL A 346 -9.25 21.78 -27.01
CA VAL A 346 -10.23 22.71 -27.57
C VAL A 346 -10.31 24.00 -26.73
N ILE A 347 -10.40 23.85 -25.41
CA ILE A 347 -10.47 25.00 -24.51
C ILE A 347 -9.16 25.80 -24.54
N SER A 348 -8.02 25.13 -24.60
CA SER A 348 -6.73 25.84 -24.70
C SER A 348 -6.60 26.59 -26.00
N LEU A 349 -7.12 26.02 -27.13
CA LEU A 349 -7.17 26.70 -28.43
C LEU A 349 -7.99 28.00 -28.33
N ILE A 350 -9.21 27.89 -27.81
CA ILE A 350 -10.10 29.05 -27.66
C ILE A 350 -9.48 30.08 -26.71
N SER A 351 -9.00 29.64 -25.56
CA SER A 351 -8.38 30.53 -24.55
C SER A 351 -7.10 31.19 -25.06
N GLY A 352 -6.40 30.61 -26.03
CA GLY A 352 -5.19 31.20 -26.63
C GLY A 352 -5.49 32.32 -27.62
N LEU A 353 -6.69 32.35 -28.21
CA LEU A 353 -7.11 33.36 -29.16
C LEU A 353 -7.71 34.61 -28.45
N ILE A 354 -8.35 34.44 -27.31
CA ILE A 354 -9.02 35.51 -26.59
C ILE A 354 -8.06 36.68 -26.23
N PRO A 355 -6.85 36.45 -25.73
CA PRO A 355 -5.91 37.56 -25.41
C PRO A 355 -5.52 38.44 -26.57
N LEU A 356 -5.68 37.97 -27.82
CA LEU A 356 -5.40 38.79 -29.01
C LEU A 356 -6.42 39.92 -29.21
N VAL A 357 -7.59 39.84 -28.59
CA VAL A 357 -8.60 40.91 -28.63
C VAL A 357 -8.12 42.13 -27.88
N MET A 358 -7.33 41.98 -26.79
CA MET A 358 -6.90 43.11 -25.96
C MET A 358 -6.04 44.13 -26.68
N PRO A 359 -4.99 43.76 -27.47
CA PRO A 359 -4.24 44.71 -28.25
C PRO A 359 -5.09 45.50 -29.27
N LEU A 360 -6.02 44.81 -29.96
CA LEU A 360 -6.92 45.42 -30.92
C LEU A 360 -7.86 46.44 -30.26
N VAL A 361 -8.45 46.03 -29.13
CA VAL A 361 -9.26 46.92 -28.30
C VAL A 361 -8.47 48.11 -27.79
N THR A 362 -7.23 47.92 -27.41
CA THR A 362 -6.33 48.97 -26.95
C THR A 362 -6.05 49.97 -28.09
N GLU A 363 -5.79 49.48 -29.31
CA GLU A 363 -5.63 50.34 -30.49
C GLU A 363 -6.86 51.22 -30.70
N THR A 364 -8.06 50.67 -30.72
CA THR A 364 -9.32 51.38 -30.89
C THR A 364 -9.54 52.45 -29.81
N ILE A 365 -9.20 52.13 -28.55
CA ILE A 365 -9.29 53.11 -27.45
C ILE A 365 -8.42 54.33 -27.72
N PHE A 366 -7.15 54.15 -28.10
CA PHE A 366 -6.20 55.23 -28.27
C PHE A 366 -6.26 55.92 -29.64
N ALA A 367 -6.73 55.19 -30.69
CA ALA A 367 -6.85 55.79 -32.03
C ALA A 367 -8.17 56.56 -32.22
N ASP A 368 -9.31 55.98 -31.76
CA ASP A 368 -10.62 56.45 -32.12
C ASP A 368 -11.37 57.06 -30.93
N ILE A 369 -11.39 56.41 -29.75
CA ILE A 369 -12.28 56.77 -28.65
C ILE A 369 -11.75 57.93 -27.82
N ILE A 370 -10.49 57.93 -27.43
CA ILE A 370 -9.89 58.99 -26.60
C ILE A 370 -9.83 60.32 -27.33
N PRO A 371 -9.39 60.39 -28.61
CA PRO A 371 -9.28 61.68 -29.32
C PRO A 371 -10.60 62.41 -29.52
N ILE A 372 -11.71 61.64 -29.64
CA ILE A 372 -13.06 62.19 -29.92
C ILE A 372 -13.87 62.30 -28.59
N LEU A 373 -13.34 61.77 -27.47
CA LEU A 373 -14.03 61.72 -26.18
C LEU A 373 -15.39 60.95 -26.25
N ASP A 374 -15.44 59.89 -27.07
CA ASP A 374 -16.65 59.10 -27.26
C ASP A 374 -16.95 58.23 -26.04
N ARG A 375 -17.94 58.65 -25.23
CA ARG A 375 -18.40 57.94 -24.03
C ARG A 375 -19.14 56.61 -24.37
N GLN A 376 -19.84 56.58 -25.52
CA GLN A 376 -20.59 55.38 -25.93
C GLN A 376 -19.61 54.29 -26.40
N GLY A 377 -18.62 54.67 -27.18
CA GLY A 377 -17.56 53.80 -27.59
C GLY A 377 -16.78 53.21 -26.39
N LEU A 378 -16.48 54.04 -25.40
CA LEU A 378 -15.82 53.60 -24.17
C LEU A 378 -16.69 52.55 -23.39
N ALA A 379 -18.01 52.81 -23.29
CA ALA A 379 -18.93 51.85 -22.64
C ALA A 379 -18.96 50.49 -23.39
N THR A 380 -19.01 50.54 -24.73
CA THR A 380 -18.98 49.34 -25.57
C THR A 380 -17.70 48.52 -25.39
N VAL A 381 -16.57 49.18 -25.40
CA VAL A 381 -15.27 48.53 -25.16
C VAL A 381 -15.14 47.95 -23.78
N THR A 382 -15.65 48.67 -22.76
CA THR A 382 -15.70 48.14 -21.38
C THR A 382 -16.52 46.82 -21.31
N GLN A 383 -17.67 46.77 -22.01
CA GLN A 383 -18.45 45.54 -22.11
C GLN A 383 -17.68 44.40 -22.77
N VAL A 384 -16.96 44.66 -23.88
CA VAL A 384 -16.13 43.68 -24.57
C VAL A 384 -15.06 43.13 -23.63
N ILE A 385 -14.37 43.96 -22.87
CA ILE A 385 -13.36 43.57 -21.90
C ILE A 385 -13.98 42.71 -20.79
N MET A 386 -15.16 43.10 -20.27
CA MET A 386 -15.86 42.36 -19.25
C MET A 386 -16.27 40.97 -19.75
N VAL A 387 -16.86 40.85 -20.94
CA VAL A 387 -17.24 39.59 -21.56
C VAL A 387 -16.03 38.68 -21.82
N THR A 388 -14.96 39.22 -22.37
CA THR A 388 -13.71 38.43 -22.62
C THR A 388 -13.10 37.92 -21.33
N SER A 389 -13.09 38.75 -20.28
CA SER A 389 -12.58 38.35 -18.94
C SER A 389 -13.42 37.25 -18.33
N PHE A 390 -14.75 37.38 -18.35
CA PHE A 390 -15.67 36.37 -17.85
C PHE A 390 -15.54 35.04 -18.63
N THR A 391 -15.47 35.15 -19.97
CA THR A 391 -15.29 33.98 -20.85
C THR A 391 -13.98 33.24 -20.54
N THR A 392 -12.87 34.00 -20.38
CA THR A 392 -11.57 33.43 -20.06
C THR A 392 -11.59 32.71 -18.70
N ALA A 393 -12.21 33.30 -17.68
CA ALA A 393 -12.36 32.71 -16.36
C ALA A 393 -13.19 31.41 -16.43
N SER A 394 -14.32 31.42 -17.11
CA SER A 394 -15.21 30.25 -17.27
C SER A 394 -14.52 29.11 -18.00
N LEU A 395 -13.83 29.38 -19.11
CA LEU A 395 -13.03 28.39 -19.83
C LEU A 395 -11.88 27.84 -18.95
N GLY A 396 -11.26 28.69 -18.14
CA GLY A 396 -10.24 28.32 -17.18
C GLY A 396 -10.73 27.28 -16.17
N ILE A 397 -11.93 27.45 -15.64
CA ILE A 397 -12.57 26.50 -14.71
C ILE A 397 -12.76 25.14 -15.38
N VAL A 398 -13.38 25.10 -16.57
CA VAL A 398 -13.64 23.84 -17.29
C VAL A 398 -12.33 23.12 -17.63
N ARG A 399 -11.29 23.87 -18.07
CA ARG A 399 -9.97 23.30 -18.31
C ARG A 399 -9.36 22.70 -17.03
N THR A 400 -9.44 23.41 -15.91
CA THR A 400 -8.87 22.95 -14.64
C THR A 400 -9.55 21.66 -14.17
N ILE A 401 -10.88 21.55 -14.30
CA ILE A 401 -11.62 20.32 -13.98
C ILE A 401 -11.18 19.15 -14.88
N ALA A 402 -11.05 19.37 -16.18
CA ALA A 402 -10.61 18.34 -17.11
C ALA A 402 -9.16 17.85 -16.78
N VAL A 403 -8.25 18.78 -16.51
CA VAL A 403 -6.88 18.43 -16.13
C VAL A 403 -6.84 17.73 -14.77
N MET A 404 -7.65 18.15 -13.79
CA MET A 404 -7.77 17.47 -12.50
C MET A 404 -8.18 16.00 -12.69
N ARG A 405 -9.17 15.71 -13.53
CA ARG A 405 -9.57 14.32 -13.84
C ARG A 405 -8.45 13.51 -14.49
N ILE A 406 -7.74 14.09 -15.46
CA ILE A 406 -6.56 13.45 -16.09
C ILE A 406 -5.52 13.12 -15.03
N THR A 407 -5.15 14.10 -14.19
CA THR A 407 -4.09 13.94 -13.18
C THR A 407 -4.47 12.89 -12.13
N THR A 408 -5.71 12.88 -11.65
CA THR A 408 -6.18 11.92 -10.64
C THR A 408 -6.13 10.49 -11.19
N ARG A 409 -6.68 10.24 -12.38
CA ARG A 409 -6.63 8.91 -13.01
C ARG A 409 -5.22 8.43 -13.28
N MET A 410 -4.41 9.31 -13.82
CA MET A 410 -3.00 9.05 -14.06
C MET A 410 -2.28 8.64 -12.78
N ASN A 411 -2.53 9.39 -11.67
CA ASN A 411 -1.90 9.12 -10.38
C ASN A 411 -2.27 7.74 -9.86
N MET A 412 -3.56 7.41 -9.81
CA MET A 412 -4.04 6.11 -9.33
C MET A 412 -3.49 4.95 -10.16
N ALA A 413 -3.62 5.02 -11.49
CA ALA A 413 -3.18 3.96 -12.37
C ALA A 413 -1.65 3.75 -12.32
N THR A 414 -0.88 4.84 -12.31
CA THR A 414 0.59 4.75 -12.34
C THR A 414 1.16 4.24 -11.02
N GLU A 415 0.59 4.69 -9.90
CA GLU A 415 1.03 4.28 -8.56
C GLU A 415 0.73 2.80 -8.32
N ALA A 416 -0.49 2.34 -8.64
CA ALA A 416 -0.86 0.93 -8.56
C ALA A 416 0.03 0.04 -9.44
N ALA A 417 0.26 0.46 -10.69
CA ALA A 417 1.11 -0.28 -11.63
C ALA A 417 2.58 -0.35 -11.15
N LEU A 418 3.11 0.73 -10.57
CA LEU A 418 4.49 0.77 -10.08
C LEU A 418 4.66 -0.10 -8.83
N TRP A 419 3.71 -0.04 -7.88
CA TRP A 419 3.70 -0.93 -6.72
C TRP A 419 3.57 -2.39 -7.15
N GLY A 420 2.65 -2.70 -8.07
CA GLY A 420 2.50 -4.03 -8.63
C GLY A 420 3.80 -4.56 -9.22
N ARG A 421 4.49 -3.71 -10.01
CA ARG A 421 5.79 -4.08 -10.59
C ARG A 421 6.85 -4.30 -9.51
N LEU A 422 6.99 -3.38 -8.55
CA LEU A 422 7.99 -3.51 -7.49
C LEU A 422 7.84 -4.84 -6.73
N LEU A 423 6.61 -5.20 -6.37
CA LEU A 423 6.32 -6.43 -5.62
C LEU A 423 6.57 -7.71 -6.44
N THR A 424 6.62 -7.63 -7.76
CA THR A 424 6.91 -8.76 -8.65
C THR A 424 8.40 -8.88 -9.03
N LEU A 425 9.26 -7.96 -8.58
CA LEU A 425 10.69 -8.03 -8.85
C LEU A 425 11.37 -9.15 -8.04
N PRO A 426 12.45 -9.73 -8.57
CA PRO A 426 13.17 -10.80 -7.89
C PRO A 426 13.81 -10.32 -6.58
N THR A 427 13.90 -11.22 -5.60
CA THR A 427 14.47 -10.93 -4.27
C THR A 427 15.89 -10.39 -4.32
N GLY A 428 16.68 -10.82 -5.33
CA GLY A 428 18.01 -10.32 -5.59
C GLY A 428 18.09 -8.83 -5.87
N PHE A 429 17.00 -8.23 -6.42
CA PHE A 429 16.90 -6.79 -6.64
C PHE A 429 16.88 -6.02 -5.32
N PHE A 430 16.09 -6.48 -4.35
CA PHE A 430 15.92 -5.79 -3.06
C PHE A 430 17.20 -5.75 -2.22
N ARG A 431 18.13 -6.67 -2.43
CA ARG A 431 19.43 -6.65 -1.73
C ARG A 431 20.37 -5.54 -2.20
N LYS A 432 20.15 -5.00 -3.40
CA LYS A 432 20.96 -3.92 -3.98
C LYS A 432 20.67 -2.56 -3.34
N PHE A 433 19.54 -2.41 -2.66
CA PHE A 433 19.05 -1.12 -2.17
C PHE A 433 18.54 -1.23 -0.73
N THR A 434 18.65 -0.14 0.01
CA THR A 434 18.00 -0.03 1.32
C THR A 434 16.50 0.23 1.17
N SER A 435 15.70 -0.08 2.20
CA SER A 435 14.25 0.16 2.18
C SER A 435 13.92 1.66 1.97
N CYS A 436 14.68 2.56 2.63
CA CYS A 436 14.52 4.01 2.46
C CYS A 436 14.88 4.46 1.04
N GLU A 437 15.92 3.88 0.45
CA GLU A 437 16.30 4.20 -0.92
C GLU A 437 15.23 3.76 -1.91
N LEU A 438 14.64 2.57 -1.75
CA LEU A 438 13.52 2.11 -2.57
C LEU A 438 12.29 3.00 -2.41
N ALA A 439 11.96 3.41 -1.19
CA ALA A 439 10.87 4.35 -0.94
C ALA A 439 11.11 5.71 -1.61
N SER A 440 12.32 6.24 -1.53
CA SER A 440 12.73 7.48 -2.22
C SER A 440 12.64 7.34 -3.74
N ARG A 441 13.08 6.19 -4.30
CA ARG A 441 12.98 5.89 -5.73
C ARG A 441 11.52 5.83 -6.20
N MET A 442 10.64 5.20 -5.41
CA MET A 442 9.20 5.18 -5.66
C MET A 442 8.60 6.58 -5.61
N GLY A 443 8.99 7.40 -4.63
CA GLY A 443 8.55 8.80 -4.49
C GLY A 443 8.92 9.67 -5.71
N GLY A 444 9.98 9.32 -6.42
CA GLY A 444 10.39 9.99 -7.66
C GLY A 444 9.32 9.99 -8.76
N ILE A 445 8.40 9.01 -8.75
CA ILE A 445 7.27 8.97 -9.70
C ILE A 445 6.35 10.18 -9.55
N ASN A 446 6.17 10.70 -8.33
CA ASN A 446 5.32 11.86 -8.08
C ASN A 446 5.87 13.12 -8.78
N VAL A 447 7.20 13.25 -8.84
CA VAL A 447 7.86 14.34 -9.58
C VAL A 447 7.65 14.17 -11.09
N ILE A 448 7.70 12.92 -11.59
CA ILE A 448 7.46 12.63 -13.02
C ILE A 448 6.00 12.90 -13.40
N LYS A 449 5.04 12.56 -12.54
CA LYS A 449 3.62 12.85 -12.75
C LYS A 449 3.33 14.35 -12.90
N ASN A 450 4.07 15.20 -12.20
CA ASN A 450 3.91 16.65 -12.29
C ASN A 450 4.19 17.22 -13.71
N LEU A 451 4.89 16.48 -14.60
CA LEU A 451 4.99 16.81 -16.02
C LEU A 451 3.65 16.84 -16.76
N VAL A 452 2.64 16.18 -16.24
CA VAL A 452 1.30 16.14 -16.84
C VAL A 452 0.33 17.02 -16.02
N SER A 453 0.87 17.90 -15.19
CA SER A 453 0.09 18.86 -14.41
C SER A 453 -0.62 19.88 -15.30
N ALA A 454 -1.65 20.50 -14.73
CA ALA A 454 -2.37 21.61 -15.39
C ALA A 454 -1.44 22.72 -15.86
N GLU A 455 -0.43 23.01 -15.06
CA GLU A 455 0.57 24.05 -15.33
C GLU A 455 1.43 23.68 -16.53
N PHE A 456 1.92 22.45 -16.62
CA PHE A 456 2.72 21.99 -17.76
C PHE A 456 1.91 21.97 -19.05
N ILE A 457 0.72 21.39 -19.02
CA ILE A 457 -0.18 21.33 -20.19
C ILE A 457 -0.58 22.76 -20.60
N GLY A 458 -0.95 23.59 -19.63
CA GLY A 458 -1.31 25.00 -19.87
C GLY A 458 -0.18 25.80 -20.48
N GLY A 459 1.04 25.63 -19.98
CA GLY A 459 2.23 26.30 -20.49
C GLY A 459 2.63 25.83 -21.89
N LEU A 460 2.52 24.52 -22.17
CA LEU A 460 2.79 23.97 -23.50
C LEU A 460 1.83 24.55 -24.56
N PHE A 461 0.54 24.57 -24.25
CA PHE A 461 -0.43 25.20 -25.14
C PHE A 461 -0.23 26.71 -25.21
N GLY A 462 0.05 27.38 -24.11
CA GLY A 462 0.41 28.80 -24.09
C GLY A 462 1.54 29.09 -25.06
N PHE A 463 2.59 28.26 -25.11
CA PHE A 463 3.69 28.38 -26.06
C PHE A 463 3.22 28.31 -27.52
N VAL A 464 2.46 27.28 -27.84
CA VAL A 464 1.92 27.12 -29.21
C VAL A 464 1.13 28.38 -29.63
N PHE A 465 0.32 28.90 -28.72
CA PHE A 465 -0.50 30.11 -29.02
C PHE A 465 0.26 31.42 -28.94
N SER A 466 1.44 31.46 -28.33
CA SER A 466 2.29 32.65 -28.39
C SER A 466 2.73 33.02 -29.82
N PHE A 467 2.73 32.06 -30.74
CA PHE A 467 2.97 32.35 -32.17
C PHE A 467 1.95 33.31 -32.77
N TRP A 468 0.67 33.27 -32.29
CA TRP A 468 -0.34 34.23 -32.73
C TRP A 468 -0.02 35.64 -32.25
N SER A 469 0.51 35.76 -31.03
CA SER A 469 0.98 37.09 -30.55
C SER A 469 2.15 37.60 -31.37
N ILE A 470 3.09 36.74 -31.80
CA ILE A 470 4.19 37.12 -32.70
C ILE A 470 3.62 37.60 -34.04
N PHE A 471 2.63 36.88 -34.58
CA PHE A 471 1.99 37.31 -35.83
C PHE A 471 1.34 38.69 -35.72
N LEU A 472 0.62 38.94 -34.63
CA LEU A 472 0.04 40.24 -34.36
C LEU A 472 1.10 41.33 -34.16
N MET A 473 2.20 41.02 -33.47
CA MET A 473 3.36 41.93 -33.32
C MET A 473 3.99 42.26 -34.67
N CYS A 474 4.15 41.27 -35.56
CA CYS A 474 4.67 41.48 -36.92
C CYS A 474 3.76 42.39 -37.77
N TYR A 475 2.44 42.29 -37.60
CA TYR A 475 1.46 43.15 -38.24
C TYR A 475 1.67 44.62 -37.88
N TYR A 476 1.97 44.94 -36.61
CA TYR A 476 2.23 46.30 -36.18
C TYR A 476 3.62 46.80 -36.57
N SER A 477 4.67 46.00 -36.34
CA SER A 477 6.03 46.38 -36.71
C SER A 477 6.99 45.18 -36.73
N LEU A 478 7.54 44.90 -37.90
CA LEU A 478 8.53 43.82 -38.06
C LEU A 478 9.85 44.16 -37.35
N LYS A 479 10.29 45.44 -37.33
CA LYS A 479 11.56 45.88 -36.69
C LYS A 479 11.50 45.69 -35.18
N LEU A 480 10.38 46.12 -34.52
CA LEU A 480 10.16 45.97 -33.09
C LEU A 480 10.04 44.50 -32.69
N THR A 481 9.34 43.69 -33.51
CA THR A 481 9.16 42.23 -33.27
C THR A 481 10.50 41.52 -33.34
N ALA A 482 11.34 41.80 -34.35
CA ALA A 482 12.65 41.19 -34.46
C ALA A 482 13.54 41.51 -33.26
N ALA A 483 13.50 42.75 -32.78
CA ALA A 483 14.24 43.14 -31.58
C ALA A 483 13.73 42.43 -30.30
N ALA A 484 12.42 42.36 -30.12
CA ALA A 484 11.81 41.70 -28.98
C ALA A 484 12.17 40.19 -28.95
N VAL A 485 12.09 39.53 -30.09
CA VAL A 485 12.46 38.11 -30.25
C VAL A 485 13.95 37.87 -30.02
N ALA A 486 14.82 38.78 -30.54
CA ALA A 486 16.28 38.68 -30.35
C ALA A 486 16.67 38.76 -28.85
N VAL A 487 16.14 39.77 -28.14
CA VAL A 487 16.42 39.90 -26.70
C VAL A 487 15.87 38.70 -25.90
N TRP A 488 14.67 38.21 -26.24
CA TRP A 488 14.12 37.04 -25.63
C TRP A 488 14.98 35.78 -25.90
N PHE A 489 15.50 35.63 -27.11
CA PHE A 489 16.37 34.52 -27.48
C PHE A 489 17.67 34.50 -26.65
N VAL A 490 18.27 35.67 -26.43
CA VAL A 490 19.44 35.82 -25.54
C VAL A 490 19.08 35.39 -24.12
N TYR A 491 17.93 35.84 -23.60
CA TYR A 491 17.43 35.44 -22.28
C TYR A 491 17.22 33.90 -22.18
N ALA A 492 16.61 33.28 -23.19
CA ALA A 492 16.39 31.84 -23.23
C ALA A 492 17.72 31.06 -23.21
N ILE A 493 18.76 31.53 -23.95
CA ILE A 493 20.08 30.89 -23.92
C ILE A 493 20.71 30.98 -22.53
N ILE A 494 20.68 32.13 -21.89
CA ILE A 494 21.22 32.32 -20.53
C ILE A 494 20.51 31.39 -19.55
N THR A 495 19.19 31.33 -19.62
CA THR A 495 18.37 30.46 -18.75
C THR A 495 18.63 28.99 -18.99
N ALA A 496 18.74 28.55 -20.25
CA ALA A 496 19.09 27.18 -20.60
C ALA A 496 20.46 26.77 -20.04
N PHE A 497 21.44 27.67 -20.08
CA PHE A 497 22.76 27.44 -19.49
C PHE A 497 22.70 27.28 -17.97
N ILE A 498 21.88 28.09 -17.29
CA ILE A 498 21.63 27.95 -15.85
C ILE A 498 20.98 26.60 -15.52
N TYR A 499 19.94 26.23 -16.23
CA TYR A 499 19.25 24.94 -15.98
C TYR A 499 20.14 23.73 -16.23
N ARG A 500 21.07 23.80 -17.20
CA ARG A 500 22.02 22.70 -17.41
C ARG A 500 22.89 22.42 -16.17
N ARG A 501 23.26 23.48 -15.40
CA ARG A 501 23.97 23.31 -14.12
C ARG A 501 23.09 22.76 -13.01
N VAL A 502 21.81 23.12 -12.99
CA VAL A 502 20.82 22.66 -12.01
C VAL A 502 20.71 21.14 -12.02
N ILE A 503 20.76 20.49 -13.20
CA ILE A 503 20.68 19.00 -13.30
C ILE A 503 21.77 18.32 -12.47
N GLY A 504 23.02 18.80 -12.58
CA GLY A 504 24.14 18.24 -11.82
C GLY A 504 23.97 18.40 -10.31
N PHE A 505 23.52 19.58 -9.88
CA PHE A 505 23.27 19.84 -8.45
C PHE A 505 22.08 19.01 -7.93
N GLN A 506 21.05 18.84 -8.73
CA GLN A 506 19.88 18.01 -8.37
C GLN A 506 20.25 16.53 -8.21
N ARG A 507 21.09 15.98 -9.10
CA ARG A 507 21.61 14.61 -8.94
C ARG A 507 22.34 14.42 -7.61
N ASN A 508 23.24 15.35 -7.31
CA ASN A 508 24.01 15.28 -6.07
C ASN A 508 23.13 15.45 -4.83
N LEU A 509 22.11 16.32 -4.91
CA LEU A 509 21.14 16.48 -3.84
C LEU A 509 20.33 15.20 -3.58
N ILE A 510 19.82 14.55 -4.63
CA ILE A 510 19.07 13.28 -4.50
C ILE A 510 19.96 12.19 -3.89
N ALA A 511 21.23 12.09 -4.32
CA ALA A 511 22.17 11.14 -3.76
C ALA A 511 22.45 11.43 -2.26
N ALA A 512 22.62 12.70 -1.89
CA ALA A 512 22.81 13.12 -0.50
C ALA A 512 21.56 12.84 0.35
N ASN A 513 20.35 13.15 -0.14
CA ASN A 513 19.09 12.87 0.54
C ASN A 513 18.89 11.35 0.78
N ASN A 514 19.20 10.51 -0.20
CA ASN A 514 19.10 9.06 -0.05
C ASN A 514 20.07 8.54 1.02
N LYS A 515 21.29 9.08 1.08
CA LYS A 515 22.29 8.74 2.10
C LYS A 515 21.84 9.20 3.48
N GLU A 516 21.31 10.44 3.59
CA GLU A 516 20.78 10.99 4.83
C GLU A 516 19.63 10.14 5.36
N ALA A 517 18.62 9.81 4.51
CA ALA A 517 17.51 8.95 4.88
C ALA A 517 17.97 7.56 5.37
N GLY A 518 19.00 7.00 4.76
CA GLY A 518 19.62 5.74 5.20
C GLY A 518 20.25 5.85 6.60
N ILE A 519 20.97 6.93 6.88
CA ILE A 519 21.58 7.19 8.20
C ILE A 519 20.51 7.41 9.26
N VAL A 520 19.48 8.20 8.97
CA VAL A 520 18.36 8.42 9.89
C VAL A 520 17.68 7.10 10.24
N GLN A 521 17.42 6.23 9.26
CA GLN A 521 16.86 4.89 9.51
C GLN A 521 17.79 4.03 10.41
N GLN A 522 19.11 4.07 10.17
CA GLN A 522 20.06 3.33 11.00
C GLN A 522 20.08 3.85 12.44
N ILE A 523 20.04 5.16 12.64
CA ILE A 523 19.98 5.78 13.96
C ILE A 523 18.70 5.35 14.69
N PHE A 524 17.52 5.41 14.03
CA PHE A 524 16.27 4.98 14.66
C PHE A 524 16.25 3.48 15.01
N LYS A 525 16.76 2.61 14.13
CA LYS A 525 16.87 1.18 14.41
C LYS A 525 17.85 0.87 15.54
N GLY A 526 18.88 1.68 15.70
CA GLY A 526 19.90 1.56 16.74
C GLY A 526 19.67 2.45 17.97
N LEU A 527 18.50 3.13 18.07
CA LEU A 527 18.27 4.16 19.09
C LEU A 527 18.47 3.64 20.52
N ALA A 528 17.93 2.46 20.83
CA ALA A 528 18.09 1.83 22.13
C ALA A 528 19.58 1.64 22.49
N LYS A 529 20.40 1.21 21.52
CA LYS A 529 21.83 1.00 21.69
C LYS A 529 22.59 2.33 21.92
N PHE A 530 22.18 3.40 21.21
CA PHE A 530 22.73 4.73 21.46
C PHE A 530 22.40 5.23 22.88
N LYS A 531 21.14 4.99 23.32
CA LYS A 531 20.68 5.34 24.66
C LYS A 531 21.43 4.56 25.77
N GLU A 532 21.58 3.24 25.57
CA GLU A 532 22.30 2.36 26.48
C GLU A 532 23.74 2.85 26.78
N HIS A 533 24.41 3.41 25.77
CA HIS A 533 25.79 3.87 25.87
C HIS A 533 25.93 5.39 26.08
N GLY A 534 24.82 6.16 26.20
CA GLY A 534 24.87 7.62 26.30
C GLY A 534 25.51 8.27 25.07
N ALA A 535 25.34 7.65 23.88
CA ALA A 535 26.03 8.01 22.66
C ALA A 535 25.19 8.87 21.69
N GLU A 536 24.18 9.60 22.20
CA GLU A 536 23.28 10.45 21.38
C GLU A 536 24.06 11.54 20.63
N ASN A 537 25.09 12.10 21.23
CA ASN A 537 25.94 13.08 20.57
C ASN A 537 26.68 12.49 19.36
N GLN A 538 27.07 11.22 19.41
CA GLN A 538 27.69 10.54 18.28
C GLN A 538 26.68 10.30 17.16
N ALA A 539 25.44 9.91 17.49
CA ALA A 539 24.37 9.78 16.52
C ALA A 539 24.07 11.13 15.85
N PHE A 540 23.99 12.22 16.62
CA PHE A 540 23.83 13.57 16.10
C PHE A 540 25.01 13.99 15.21
N TRP A 541 26.22 13.72 15.61
CA TRP A 541 27.42 14.03 14.81
C TRP A 541 27.41 13.25 13.47
N LEU A 542 27.04 11.99 13.49
CA LEU A 542 26.93 11.16 12.30
C LEU A 542 25.89 11.73 11.32
N TRP A 543 24.71 12.09 11.82
CA TRP A 543 23.66 12.72 11.03
C TRP A 543 24.06 14.08 10.50
N SER A 544 24.60 14.95 11.36
CA SER A 544 24.97 16.33 10.98
C SER A 544 26.02 16.39 9.87
N GLY A 545 26.96 15.42 9.84
CA GLY A 545 27.95 15.29 8.78
C GLY A 545 27.31 15.05 7.41
N VAL A 546 26.31 14.16 7.33
CA VAL A 546 25.57 13.87 6.09
C VAL A 546 24.61 15.00 5.76
N PHE A 547 23.91 15.54 6.74
CA PHE A 547 23.04 16.71 6.58
C PHE A 547 23.78 17.93 6.01
N GLY A 548 25.02 18.16 6.45
CA GLY A 548 25.87 19.21 5.90
C GLY A 548 26.10 19.06 4.39
N GLU A 549 26.23 17.83 3.90
CA GLU A 549 26.35 17.56 2.45
C GLU A 549 25.04 17.87 1.71
N THR A 550 23.91 17.43 2.26
CA THR A 550 22.57 17.73 1.75
C THR A 550 22.33 19.25 1.70
N TRP A 551 22.66 19.94 2.79
CA TRP A 551 22.51 21.39 2.89
C TRP A 551 23.36 22.15 1.86
N LYS A 552 24.61 21.72 1.64
CA LYS A 552 25.52 22.28 0.62
C LYS A 552 24.90 22.26 -0.78
N TRP A 553 24.33 21.12 -1.18
CA TRP A 553 23.72 21.00 -2.51
C TRP A 553 22.40 21.76 -2.61
N ASN A 554 21.60 21.77 -1.53
CA ASN A 554 20.37 22.56 -1.45
C ASN A 554 20.67 24.05 -1.57
N LEU A 555 21.70 24.55 -0.88
CA LEU A 555 22.12 25.93 -0.96
C LEU A 555 22.56 26.33 -2.40
N LYS A 556 23.33 25.46 -3.07
CA LYS A 556 23.73 25.68 -4.47
C LYS A 556 22.53 25.75 -5.41
N LEU A 557 21.51 24.90 -5.22
CA LEU A 557 20.27 24.97 -5.98
C LEU A 557 19.51 26.27 -5.71
N ARG A 558 19.38 26.68 -4.45
CA ARG A 558 18.72 27.94 -4.08
C ARG A 558 19.43 29.16 -4.71
N TRP A 559 20.74 29.18 -4.68
CA TRP A 559 21.50 30.26 -5.37
C TRP A 559 21.19 30.29 -6.88
N GLN A 560 21.12 29.11 -7.51
CA GLN A 560 20.80 29.03 -8.93
C GLN A 560 19.36 29.50 -9.24
N SER A 561 18.40 29.14 -8.35
CA SER A 561 17.03 29.65 -8.43
C SER A 561 16.96 31.18 -8.26
N ASN A 562 17.76 31.73 -7.33
CA ASN A 562 17.84 33.17 -7.12
C ASN A 562 18.42 33.90 -8.35
N TYR A 563 19.44 33.34 -9.00
CA TYR A 563 19.96 33.91 -10.25
C TYR A 563 18.87 33.93 -11.33
N ASN A 564 18.12 32.87 -11.50
CA ASN A 564 16.98 32.86 -12.42
C ASN A 564 15.93 33.91 -12.06
N ALA A 565 15.59 34.07 -10.78
CA ALA A 565 14.61 35.04 -10.33
C ALA A 565 15.11 36.47 -10.61
N ILE A 566 16.38 36.77 -10.34
CA ILE A 566 16.98 38.10 -10.61
C ILE A 566 16.95 38.40 -12.11
N ILE A 567 17.41 37.45 -12.95
CA ILE A 567 17.43 37.64 -14.40
C ILE A 567 16.00 37.81 -14.93
N GLY A 568 15.06 36.99 -14.43
CA GLY A 568 13.64 37.07 -14.79
C GLY A 568 12.98 38.39 -14.38
N SER A 569 13.40 39.01 -13.27
CA SER A 569 12.91 40.31 -12.84
C SER A 569 13.50 41.46 -13.62
N VAL A 570 14.75 41.38 -14.06
CA VAL A 570 15.46 42.43 -14.83
C VAL A 570 15.09 42.38 -16.32
N GLN A 571 14.81 41.17 -16.84
CA GLN A 571 14.50 40.99 -18.27
C GLN A 571 13.38 41.89 -18.81
N PRO A 572 12.18 42.05 -18.14
CA PRO A 572 11.14 42.89 -18.67
C PRO A 572 11.54 44.37 -18.77
N PHE A 573 12.38 44.88 -17.84
CA PHE A 573 12.88 46.26 -17.89
C PHE A 573 13.82 46.48 -19.06
N ILE A 574 14.79 45.58 -19.28
CA ILE A 574 15.72 45.64 -20.42
C ILE A 574 14.93 45.62 -21.73
N LEU A 575 13.97 44.69 -21.84
CA LEU A 575 13.12 44.56 -23.04
C LEU A 575 12.33 45.83 -23.30
N THR A 576 11.66 46.36 -22.28
CA THR A 576 10.88 47.59 -22.40
C THR A 576 11.77 48.79 -22.82
N MET A 577 12.92 48.97 -22.19
CA MET A 577 13.90 50.00 -22.60
C MET A 577 14.33 49.83 -24.05
N CYS A 578 14.68 48.60 -24.50
CA CYS A 578 15.07 48.36 -25.89
C CYS A 578 13.94 48.72 -26.86
N LEU A 579 12.70 48.32 -26.54
CA LEU A 579 11.55 48.60 -27.40
C LEU A 579 11.27 50.12 -27.51
N TYR A 580 11.32 50.88 -26.41
CA TYR A 580 11.16 52.35 -26.44
C TYR A 580 12.30 53.02 -27.20
N TYR A 581 13.54 52.56 -26.99
CA TYR A 581 14.69 53.07 -27.69
C TYR A 581 14.55 52.92 -29.21
N ILE A 582 14.17 51.72 -29.66
CA ILE A 582 13.98 51.44 -31.10
C ILE A 582 12.77 52.16 -31.65
N ALA A 583 11.68 52.32 -30.87
CA ALA A 583 10.51 53.06 -31.31
C ALA A 583 10.84 54.53 -31.54
N VAL A 584 11.62 55.16 -30.66
CA VAL A 584 11.95 56.58 -30.75
C VAL A 584 13.05 56.86 -31.77
N TYR A 585 14.11 56.07 -31.79
CA TYR A 585 15.31 56.39 -32.59
C TYR A 585 15.45 55.49 -33.85
N GLY A 586 14.92 54.28 -33.84
CA GLY A 586 15.11 53.33 -34.95
C GLY A 586 14.01 53.34 -35.99
N MET A 587 12.87 54.01 -35.73
CA MET A 587 11.71 54.02 -36.61
C MET A 587 11.44 55.36 -37.29
N ASN A 588 12.18 56.38 -36.92
CA ASN A 588 12.11 57.67 -37.63
C ASN A 588 12.89 57.56 -38.97
N GLU A 589 12.15 57.29 -40.03
CA GLU A 589 12.70 57.27 -41.38
C GLU A 589 12.61 58.68 -41.95
N VAL A 590 13.74 59.22 -42.42
CA VAL A 590 13.75 60.47 -43.16
C VAL A 590 13.40 60.15 -44.61
N GLY A 591 12.23 60.55 -45.06
CA GLY A 591 11.83 60.40 -46.44
C GLY A 591 12.71 61.12 -47.41
N PRO A 592 12.64 60.80 -48.74
CA PRO A 592 13.48 61.43 -49.77
C PRO A 592 13.40 62.98 -49.81
N ASN A 593 12.35 63.54 -49.23
CA ASN A 593 12.11 65.01 -49.19
C ASN A 593 12.44 65.67 -47.81
N GLY A 594 13.18 64.93 -46.91
CA GLY A 594 13.53 65.49 -45.59
C GLY A 594 12.37 65.45 -44.56
N GLN A 595 11.19 64.91 -44.94
CA GLN A 595 10.09 64.75 -44.01
C GLN A 595 10.31 63.52 -43.14
N GLN A 596 10.15 63.66 -41.81
CA GLN A 596 10.14 62.53 -40.87
C GLN A 596 8.87 61.72 -41.10
N ILE A 597 9.02 60.50 -41.59
CA ILE A 597 7.92 59.52 -41.68
C ILE A 597 7.87 58.79 -40.34
N GLN A 598 6.81 58.98 -39.57
CA GLN A 598 6.58 58.21 -38.39
C GLN A 598 6.29 56.77 -38.80
N GLY A 599 7.17 55.82 -38.46
CA GLY A 599 7.05 54.44 -38.83
C GLY A 599 5.96 53.68 -38.07
N ILE A 600 5.40 54.22 -36.97
CA ILE A 600 4.31 53.67 -36.18
C ILE A 600 3.57 54.75 -35.42
N THR A 601 2.23 54.68 -35.37
CA THR A 601 1.43 55.61 -34.59
C THR A 601 1.47 55.31 -33.10
N TYR A 602 1.14 56.31 -32.25
CA TYR A 602 1.12 56.12 -30.80
C TYR A 602 0.13 55.02 -30.39
N ALA A 603 -1.07 54.95 -30.98
CA ALA A 603 -2.07 53.91 -30.73
C ALA A 603 -1.55 52.51 -31.09
N GLN A 604 -0.90 52.40 -32.27
CA GLN A 604 -0.30 51.12 -32.72
C GLN A 604 0.87 50.70 -31.83
N PHE A 605 1.67 51.64 -31.32
CA PHE A 605 2.76 51.29 -30.39
C PHE A 605 2.22 50.74 -29.07
N ILE A 606 1.15 51.33 -28.52
CA ILE A 606 0.51 50.83 -27.30
C ILE A 606 -0.14 49.46 -27.55
N ALA A 607 -0.79 49.27 -28.70
CA ALA A 607 -1.34 47.99 -29.10
C ALA A 607 -0.23 46.91 -29.25
N PHE A 608 0.89 47.24 -29.88
CA PHE A 608 2.07 46.42 -29.95
C PHE A 608 2.59 46.04 -28.56
N GLN A 609 2.65 46.99 -27.62
CA GLN A 609 3.09 46.74 -26.26
C GLN A 609 2.12 45.79 -25.53
N GLY A 610 0.82 45.84 -25.77
CA GLY A 610 -0.18 44.91 -25.29
C GLY A 610 0.05 43.47 -25.83
N ALA A 611 0.27 43.35 -27.14
CA ALA A 611 0.59 42.05 -27.77
C ALA A 611 1.93 41.50 -27.26
N PHE A 612 2.93 42.36 -27.12
CA PHE A 612 4.23 42.01 -26.56
C PHE A 612 4.12 41.55 -25.09
N SER A 613 3.31 42.21 -24.27
CA SER A 613 3.11 41.83 -22.86
C SER A 613 2.49 40.41 -22.76
N SER A 614 1.48 40.09 -23.59
CA SER A 614 0.92 38.76 -23.71
C SER A 614 1.93 37.71 -24.13
N PHE A 615 2.74 38.03 -25.15
CA PHE A 615 3.84 37.17 -25.60
C PHE A 615 4.86 36.90 -24.49
N ASN A 616 5.33 37.96 -23.83
CA ASN A 616 6.33 37.87 -22.75
C ASN A 616 5.79 37.08 -21.54
N ALA A 617 4.53 37.33 -21.14
CA ALA A 617 3.90 36.58 -20.05
C ALA A 617 3.83 35.08 -20.35
N THR A 618 3.45 34.73 -21.58
CA THR A 618 3.37 33.33 -22.03
C THR A 618 4.75 32.66 -22.04
N LEU A 619 5.76 33.34 -22.57
CA LEU A 619 7.13 32.83 -22.62
C LEU A 619 7.75 32.69 -21.23
N ASN A 620 7.52 33.66 -20.35
CA ASN A 620 7.96 33.55 -18.95
C ASN A 620 7.28 32.39 -18.20
N GLY A 621 6.07 32.00 -18.58
CA GLY A 621 5.40 30.81 -18.08
C GLY A 621 6.05 29.48 -18.50
N ILE A 622 6.78 29.44 -19.64
CA ILE A 622 7.46 28.25 -20.15
C ILE A 622 8.77 27.98 -19.43
N ILE A 623 9.50 29.01 -19.04
CA ILE A 623 10.82 28.88 -18.43
C ILE A 623 10.80 27.97 -17.18
N PRO A 624 9.84 28.07 -16.23
CA PRO A 624 9.70 27.15 -15.13
C PRO A 624 9.42 25.71 -15.58
N LEU A 625 8.67 25.54 -16.69
CA LEU A 625 8.37 24.22 -17.24
C LEU A 625 9.60 23.51 -17.80
N VAL A 626 10.46 24.27 -18.51
CA VAL A 626 11.77 23.78 -18.96
C VAL A 626 12.62 23.41 -17.75
N GLY A 627 12.57 24.20 -16.69
CA GLY A 627 13.23 23.91 -15.42
C GLY A 627 12.73 22.62 -14.78
N GLN A 628 11.43 22.43 -14.72
CA GLN A 628 10.80 21.18 -14.21
C GLN A 628 11.19 19.98 -15.07
N TYR A 629 11.19 20.09 -16.39
CA TYR A 629 11.64 19.03 -17.29
C TYR A 629 13.08 18.61 -16.99
N PHE A 630 14.00 19.54 -16.81
CA PHE A 630 15.37 19.25 -16.46
C PHE A 630 15.52 18.68 -15.04
N ALA A 631 14.72 19.15 -14.07
CA ALA A 631 14.73 18.65 -12.70
C ALA A 631 14.22 17.20 -12.59
N ILE A 632 13.43 16.73 -13.53
CA ILE A 632 12.89 15.36 -13.56
C ILE A 632 13.93 14.35 -14.01
N GLN A 633 14.90 14.72 -14.83
CA GLN A 633 15.89 13.78 -15.37
C GLN A 633 16.59 12.94 -14.27
N PRO A 634 17.06 13.48 -13.15
CA PRO A 634 17.63 12.69 -12.06
C PRO A 634 16.62 11.74 -11.39
N HIS A 635 15.35 12.11 -11.30
CA HIS A 635 14.30 11.24 -10.77
C HIS A 635 14.00 10.06 -11.71
N ILE A 636 14.03 10.29 -13.02
CA ILE A 636 13.96 9.25 -14.05
C ILE A 636 15.14 8.27 -13.91
N GLU A 637 16.35 8.77 -13.75
CA GLU A 637 17.55 7.97 -13.54
C GLU A 637 17.46 7.14 -12.25
N ASN A 638 16.90 7.73 -11.20
CA ASN A 638 16.67 7.06 -9.91
C ASN A 638 15.61 5.95 -10.02
N LEU A 639 14.56 6.14 -10.82
CA LEU A 639 13.52 5.14 -11.06
C LEU A 639 13.95 4.02 -12.04
N ARG A 640 14.92 4.32 -12.91
CA ARG A 640 15.38 3.41 -13.98
C ARG A 640 15.69 1.98 -13.53
N PRO A 641 16.36 1.70 -12.39
CA PRO A 641 16.59 0.32 -11.94
C PRO A 641 15.31 -0.49 -11.76
N ILE A 642 14.24 0.13 -11.21
CA ILE A 642 12.93 -0.53 -11.01
C ILE A 642 12.26 -0.82 -12.36
N LEU A 643 12.42 0.06 -13.35
CA LEU A 643 11.84 -0.11 -14.69
C LEU A 643 12.62 -1.11 -15.52
N LYS A 644 13.95 -1.18 -15.34
CA LYS A 644 14.84 -2.04 -16.14
C LYS A 644 14.80 -3.48 -15.67
N GLU A 645 14.73 -3.73 -14.36
CA GLU A 645 14.68 -5.08 -13.81
C GLU A 645 13.43 -5.81 -14.30
N VAL A 646 13.59 -7.07 -14.70
CA VAL A 646 12.49 -7.90 -15.23
C VAL A 646 11.78 -8.59 -14.06
N PRO A 647 10.45 -8.59 -13.97
CA PRO A 647 9.69 -9.31 -12.94
C PRO A 647 9.97 -10.82 -12.94
N GLU A 648 9.84 -11.50 -11.79
CA GLU A 648 10.07 -12.95 -11.65
C GLU A 648 9.15 -13.79 -12.53
N SER A 649 7.89 -13.39 -12.67
CA SER A 649 6.86 -14.10 -13.45
C SER A 649 6.76 -13.52 -14.86
N VAL A 650 7.79 -13.75 -15.70
CA VAL A 650 7.74 -13.38 -17.13
C VAL A 650 7.38 -14.59 -17.96
N GLY A 651 6.40 -14.42 -18.84
CA GLY A 651 5.98 -15.44 -19.81
C GLY A 651 4.86 -16.35 -19.31
N ASP A 652 4.47 -17.25 -20.18
CA ASP A 652 3.42 -18.28 -19.94
C ASP A 652 4.02 -19.48 -19.19
N LYS A 653 4.64 -19.23 -18.02
CA LYS A 653 5.18 -20.31 -17.20
C LYS A 653 4.07 -21.21 -16.71
N ALA A 654 4.32 -22.52 -16.73
CA ALA A 654 3.37 -23.53 -16.33
C ALA A 654 3.01 -23.40 -14.84
N ASP A 655 1.76 -23.68 -14.50
CA ASP A 655 1.37 -23.81 -13.10
C ASP A 655 1.87 -25.17 -12.58
N SER A 656 2.39 -25.18 -11.36
CA SER A 656 2.94 -26.43 -10.77
C SER A 656 1.90 -27.52 -10.52
N GLY A 657 0.60 -27.20 -10.62
CA GLY A 657 -0.44 -28.11 -10.13
C GLY A 657 -0.35 -28.32 -8.61
N ILE A 658 -0.90 -29.40 -8.09
CA ILE A 658 -0.74 -29.81 -6.69
C ILE A 658 0.55 -30.62 -6.56
N LEU A 659 1.46 -30.13 -5.72
CA LEU A 659 2.72 -30.80 -5.46
C LEU A 659 2.51 -31.94 -4.47
N SER A 660 3.15 -33.09 -4.76
CA SER A 660 3.28 -34.19 -3.81
C SER A 660 4.42 -33.98 -2.81
N GLY A 661 5.39 -33.15 -3.21
CA GLY A 661 6.51 -32.75 -2.40
C GLY A 661 7.85 -33.44 -2.71
N ALA A 662 7.97 -34.18 -3.80
CA ALA A 662 9.26 -34.72 -4.21
C ALA A 662 10.18 -33.60 -4.75
N ILE A 663 11.46 -33.62 -4.37
CA ILE A 663 12.44 -32.59 -4.76
C ILE A 663 13.67 -33.30 -5.30
N GLU A 664 14.16 -32.82 -6.46
CA GLU A 664 15.39 -33.32 -7.06
C GLU A 664 16.29 -32.14 -7.48
N VAL A 665 17.54 -32.20 -7.13
CA VAL A 665 18.55 -31.19 -7.44
C VAL A 665 19.69 -31.84 -8.18
N ASN A 666 19.98 -31.36 -9.40
CA ASN A 666 20.95 -31.94 -10.30
C ASN A 666 22.03 -30.92 -10.68
N ASN A 667 23.31 -31.25 -10.38
CA ASN A 667 24.54 -30.53 -10.74
C ASN A 667 24.48 -29.01 -10.42
N LEU A 668 23.86 -28.66 -9.29
CA LEU A 668 23.57 -27.29 -8.91
C LEU A 668 24.84 -26.55 -8.52
N THR A 669 25.17 -25.50 -9.28
CA THR A 669 26.26 -24.57 -8.98
C THR A 669 25.77 -23.16 -8.94
N PHE A 670 26.16 -22.40 -7.90
CA PHE A 670 25.69 -21.02 -7.68
C PHE A 670 26.72 -20.14 -6.98
N GLY A 671 26.78 -18.88 -7.36
CA GLY A 671 27.52 -17.83 -6.67
C GLY A 671 26.89 -16.46 -6.85
N TYR A 672 26.96 -15.62 -5.80
CA TYR A 672 26.38 -14.27 -5.79
C TYR A 672 27.13 -13.28 -6.67
N THR A 673 28.43 -13.48 -6.88
CA THR A 673 29.31 -12.66 -7.74
C THR A 673 29.91 -13.51 -8.81
N GLU A 674 30.15 -12.96 -10.00
CA GLU A 674 30.83 -13.65 -11.07
C GLU A 674 32.23 -14.09 -10.63
N GLY A 675 32.56 -15.35 -10.93
CA GLY A 675 33.87 -15.95 -10.60
C GLY A 675 34.04 -16.50 -9.18
N ARG A 676 33.03 -16.30 -8.28
CA ARG A 676 33.06 -16.85 -6.92
C ARG A 676 31.80 -17.66 -6.62
N ASP A 677 31.92 -18.97 -6.83
CA ASP A 677 30.86 -19.90 -6.53
C ASP A 677 30.81 -20.20 -5.03
N VAL A 678 29.58 -20.32 -4.47
CA VAL A 678 29.30 -20.66 -3.08
C VAL A 678 28.82 -22.11 -2.95
N LEU A 679 28.14 -22.61 -3.98
CA LEU A 679 27.70 -23.99 -4.10
C LEU A 679 28.34 -24.61 -5.35
N HIS A 680 28.82 -25.83 -5.21
CA HIS A 680 29.55 -26.54 -6.24
C HIS A 680 28.98 -27.95 -6.42
N ASP A 681 28.38 -28.22 -7.59
CA ASP A 681 27.93 -29.54 -8.01
C ASP A 681 27.09 -30.28 -6.95
N ILE A 682 26.04 -29.60 -6.46
CA ILE A 682 25.11 -30.15 -5.49
C ILE A 682 24.14 -31.10 -6.19
N ASN A 683 24.10 -32.36 -5.69
CA ASN A 683 23.22 -33.40 -6.19
C ASN A 683 22.52 -34.09 -5.03
N PHE A 684 21.19 -34.13 -5.03
CA PHE A 684 20.40 -34.93 -4.10
C PHE A 684 18.94 -35.07 -4.58
N LYS A 685 18.24 -36.07 -4.02
CA LYS A 685 16.82 -36.29 -4.27
C LYS A 685 16.13 -36.55 -2.96
N ILE A 686 14.96 -35.93 -2.75
CA ILE A 686 14.11 -36.06 -1.57
C ILE A 686 12.78 -36.66 -2.03
N ALA A 687 12.35 -37.76 -1.41
CA ALA A 687 11.06 -38.37 -1.68
C ALA A 687 9.91 -37.54 -1.06
N ALA A 688 8.70 -37.67 -1.61
CA ALA A 688 7.52 -37.06 -1.03
C ALA A 688 7.29 -37.58 0.40
N GLY A 689 7.10 -36.62 1.36
CA GLY A 689 6.93 -36.94 2.78
C GLY A 689 8.22 -37.23 3.55
N GLU A 690 9.39 -37.29 2.91
CA GLU A 690 10.69 -37.53 3.56
C GLU A 690 11.11 -36.33 4.42
N ASN A 691 11.64 -36.61 5.62
CA ASN A 691 12.17 -35.62 6.54
C ASN A 691 13.70 -35.56 6.45
N VAL A 692 14.25 -34.51 5.86
CA VAL A 692 15.69 -34.38 5.58
C VAL A 692 16.30 -33.23 6.37
N ALA A 693 17.40 -33.51 7.09
CA ALA A 693 18.20 -32.47 7.73
C ALA A 693 19.37 -32.03 6.85
N ILE A 694 19.62 -30.73 6.75
CA ILE A 694 20.81 -30.16 6.13
C ILE A 694 21.70 -29.60 7.25
N VAL A 695 22.88 -30.21 7.42
CA VAL A 695 23.82 -29.84 8.48
C VAL A 695 25.18 -29.43 7.88
N GLY A 696 25.98 -28.67 8.64
CA GLY A 696 27.30 -28.26 8.22
C GLY A 696 27.78 -27.02 8.97
N ARG A 697 29.05 -26.67 8.80
CA ARG A 697 29.64 -25.48 9.43
C ARG A 697 28.93 -24.19 9.00
N SER A 698 29.01 -23.13 9.84
CA SER A 698 28.52 -21.82 9.45
C SER A 698 29.25 -21.35 8.17
N GLY A 699 28.50 -20.79 7.22
CA GLY A 699 29.04 -20.30 5.95
C GLY A 699 29.29 -21.38 4.86
N CYS A 700 28.97 -22.67 5.06
CA CYS A 700 29.13 -23.71 4.04
C CYS A 700 28.07 -23.67 2.93
N GLY A 701 27.08 -22.76 2.96
CA GLY A 701 26.10 -22.59 1.88
C GLY A 701 24.67 -23.08 2.16
N LYS A 702 24.31 -23.54 3.36
CA LYS A 702 22.99 -24.07 3.72
C LYS A 702 21.85 -23.10 3.37
N SER A 703 21.88 -21.88 3.87
CA SER A 703 20.85 -20.88 3.61
C SER A 703 20.83 -20.41 2.15
N THR A 704 21.97 -20.54 1.43
CA THR A 704 22.03 -20.30 -0.02
C THR A 704 21.28 -21.41 -0.78
N LEU A 705 21.43 -22.67 -0.37
CA LEU A 705 20.68 -23.79 -0.93
C LEU A 705 19.17 -23.63 -0.70
N VAL A 706 18.76 -23.25 0.52
CA VAL A 706 17.35 -22.94 0.84
C VAL A 706 16.80 -21.84 -0.07
N ARG A 707 17.55 -20.77 -0.31
CA ARG A 707 17.13 -19.68 -1.22
C ARG A 707 16.93 -20.14 -2.66
N LEU A 708 17.78 -21.05 -3.13
CA LEU A 708 17.64 -21.63 -4.46
C LEU A 708 16.42 -22.54 -4.56
N LEU A 709 16.14 -23.36 -3.54
CA LEU A 709 14.93 -24.19 -3.47
C LEU A 709 13.65 -23.32 -3.46
N LEU A 710 13.69 -22.14 -2.85
CA LEU A 710 12.59 -21.17 -2.86
C LEU A 710 12.48 -20.36 -4.16
N GLY A 711 13.41 -20.58 -5.11
CA GLY A 711 13.47 -19.78 -6.33
C GLY A 711 13.79 -18.31 -6.09
N PHE A 712 14.41 -17.96 -4.95
CA PHE A 712 14.85 -16.57 -4.70
C PHE A 712 16.10 -16.21 -5.47
N GLU A 713 16.83 -17.21 -5.91
CA GLU A 713 18.02 -17.13 -6.74
C GLU A 713 17.90 -18.09 -7.92
N THR A 714 18.58 -17.77 -9.02
CA THR A 714 18.63 -18.63 -10.20
C THR A 714 19.99 -19.34 -10.22
N PRO A 715 20.05 -20.67 -10.35
CA PRO A 715 21.31 -21.39 -10.41
C PRO A 715 22.10 -20.96 -11.65
N ARG A 716 23.45 -20.99 -11.54
CA ARG A 716 24.34 -20.72 -12.66
C ARG A 716 24.49 -21.94 -13.57
N LYS A 717 24.48 -23.12 -12.96
CA LYS A 717 24.45 -24.42 -13.64
C LYS A 717 23.57 -25.38 -12.86
N GLY A 718 23.05 -26.39 -13.54
CA GLY A 718 22.15 -27.37 -12.96
C GLY A 718 20.70 -26.90 -12.86
N SER A 719 19.84 -27.77 -12.35
CA SER A 719 18.41 -27.56 -12.27
C SER A 719 17.83 -28.10 -10.96
N ILE A 720 16.68 -27.54 -10.57
CA ILE A 720 15.88 -27.95 -9.41
C ILE A 720 14.53 -28.40 -9.93
N TYR A 721 14.09 -29.59 -9.54
CA TYR A 721 12.82 -30.15 -9.94
C TYR A 721 11.91 -30.35 -8.72
N PHE A 722 10.63 -30.01 -8.88
CA PHE A 722 9.55 -30.35 -7.96
C PHE A 722 8.59 -31.29 -8.67
N ASP A 723 8.42 -32.49 -8.12
CA ASP A 723 7.62 -33.57 -8.73
C ASP A 723 8.01 -33.84 -10.21
N GLY A 724 9.30 -33.75 -10.54
CA GLY A 724 9.82 -33.91 -11.88
C GLY A 724 9.69 -32.71 -12.82
N GLN A 725 9.10 -31.60 -12.36
CA GLN A 725 8.95 -30.37 -13.13
C GLN A 725 10.09 -29.38 -12.82
N ASP A 726 10.73 -28.80 -13.83
CA ASP A 726 11.83 -27.85 -13.64
C ASP A 726 11.31 -26.53 -13.05
N LEU A 727 11.86 -26.11 -11.91
CA LEU A 727 11.52 -24.84 -11.24
C LEU A 727 11.69 -23.61 -12.15
N ALA A 728 12.63 -23.66 -13.09
CA ALA A 728 12.87 -22.57 -14.03
C ALA A 728 11.70 -22.34 -14.99
N GLU A 729 10.92 -23.38 -15.29
CA GLU A 729 9.76 -23.34 -16.19
C GLU A 729 8.43 -23.11 -15.46
N LEU A 730 8.44 -23.26 -14.13
CA LEU A 730 7.24 -23.11 -13.30
C LEU A 730 6.97 -21.67 -12.91
N ASN A 731 5.68 -21.39 -12.70
CA ASN A 731 5.23 -20.17 -12.06
C ASN A 731 5.58 -20.21 -10.55
N LEU A 732 6.61 -19.48 -10.13
CA LEU A 732 7.11 -19.48 -8.76
C LEU A 732 6.04 -19.20 -7.69
N PRO A 733 5.11 -18.25 -7.86
CA PRO A 733 3.98 -18.09 -6.93
C PRO A 733 3.15 -19.36 -6.73
N SER A 734 2.93 -20.19 -7.76
CA SER A 734 2.16 -21.43 -7.63
C SER A 734 2.87 -22.50 -6.82
N VAL A 735 4.20 -22.52 -6.90
CA VAL A 735 5.04 -23.41 -6.10
C VAL A 735 5.12 -22.92 -4.66
N ARG A 736 5.39 -21.62 -4.44
CA ARG A 736 5.58 -21.03 -3.10
C ARG A 736 4.32 -21.05 -2.24
N THR A 737 3.12 -20.99 -2.85
CA THR A 737 1.84 -21.10 -2.09
C THR A 737 1.63 -22.47 -1.47
N GLN A 738 2.35 -23.49 -1.94
CA GLN A 738 2.30 -24.86 -1.43
C GLN A 738 3.50 -25.20 -0.52
N MET A 739 4.32 -24.19 -0.21
CA MET A 739 5.45 -24.29 0.71
C MET A 739 5.19 -23.54 2.01
N GLY A 740 5.44 -24.16 3.14
CA GLY A 740 5.53 -23.51 4.44
C GLY A 740 6.99 -23.22 4.77
N VAL A 741 7.35 -21.95 5.00
CA VAL A 741 8.74 -21.58 5.14
C VAL A 741 8.95 -20.74 6.40
N VAL A 742 9.92 -21.15 7.22
CA VAL A 742 10.41 -20.33 8.34
C VAL A 742 11.90 -20.08 8.14
N LEU A 743 12.23 -18.84 7.80
CA LEU A 743 13.62 -18.40 7.59
C LEU A 743 14.26 -17.97 8.91
N GLN A 744 15.58 -18.06 9.01
CA GLN A 744 16.40 -17.72 10.17
C GLN A 744 16.10 -16.31 10.73
N ASN A 745 15.94 -15.31 9.87
CA ASN A 745 15.65 -13.92 10.24
C ASN A 745 14.20 -13.54 9.95
N GLY A 746 13.23 -14.46 10.12
CA GLY A 746 11.83 -14.18 9.89
C GLY A 746 11.32 -13.07 10.82
N GLN A 747 10.57 -12.13 10.25
CA GLN A 747 9.94 -11.03 10.98
C GLN A 747 8.43 -11.10 10.84
N LEU A 748 7.74 -10.67 11.88
CA LEU A 748 6.30 -10.47 11.86
C LEU A 748 6.01 -9.07 11.29
N MET A 749 4.87 -8.94 10.62
CA MET A 749 4.39 -7.66 10.13
C MET A 749 3.64 -6.94 11.24
N GLN A 750 3.65 -5.62 11.20
CA GLN A 750 2.75 -4.81 12.02
C GLN A 750 1.30 -5.18 11.70
N GLY A 751 0.50 -5.45 12.72
CA GLY A 751 -0.89 -5.93 12.60
C GLY A 751 -1.20 -6.87 13.75
N ASP A 752 -2.34 -7.53 13.72
CA ASP A 752 -2.71 -8.51 14.73
C ASP A 752 -2.05 -9.90 14.51
N ILE A 753 -2.11 -10.75 15.53
CA ILE A 753 -1.58 -12.12 15.46
C ILE A 753 -2.33 -12.93 14.40
N PHE A 754 -3.65 -12.74 14.28
CA PHE A 754 -4.47 -13.42 13.30
C PHE A 754 -3.98 -13.15 11.88
N THR A 755 -3.86 -11.89 11.48
CA THR A 755 -3.36 -11.51 10.15
C THR A 755 -1.92 -11.98 9.92
N ASN A 756 -1.11 -12.03 10.97
CA ASN A 756 0.24 -12.57 10.89
C ASN A 756 0.27 -14.07 10.63
N ILE A 757 -0.66 -14.85 11.20
CA ILE A 757 -0.74 -16.32 10.98
C ILE A 757 -1.32 -16.62 9.60
N ILE A 758 -2.48 -16.06 9.26
CA ILE A 758 -3.15 -16.38 7.99
C ILE A 758 -2.48 -15.76 6.77
N GLY A 759 -1.73 -14.66 6.96
CA GLY A 759 -1.17 -13.88 5.86
C GLY A 759 -2.25 -13.31 4.94
N THR A 760 -2.06 -13.49 3.63
CA THR A 760 -3.02 -13.05 2.59
C THR A 760 -4.05 -14.13 2.23
N ASN A 761 -4.06 -15.28 2.93
CA ASN A 761 -4.97 -16.36 2.64
C ASN A 761 -6.36 -16.09 3.23
N ALA A 762 -7.41 -16.49 2.51
CA ALA A 762 -8.78 -16.40 3.02
C ALA A 762 -9.05 -17.57 3.98
N LEU A 763 -8.43 -17.54 5.17
CA LEU A 763 -8.51 -18.56 6.22
C LEU A 763 -9.33 -18.04 7.41
N THR A 764 -9.98 -18.95 8.18
CA THR A 764 -10.81 -18.59 9.34
C THR A 764 -9.97 -18.40 10.59
N GLN A 765 -10.66 -17.95 11.63
CA GLN A 765 -10.05 -17.84 12.95
C GLN A 765 -9.78 -19.26 13.53
N GLU A 766 -10.62 -20.24 13.22
CA GLU A 766 -10.43 -21.65 13.60
C GLU A 766 -9.15 -22.22 12.98
N ASP A 767 -8.92 -21.97 11.69
CA ASP A 767 -7.67 -22.39 11.03
C ASP A 767 -6.44 -21.77 11.68
N ALA A 768 -6.56 -20.49 12.08
CA ALA A 768 -5.47 -19.80 12.77
C ALA A 768 -5.22 -20.38 14.16
N TRP A 769 -6.27 -20.77 14.90
CA TRP A 769 -6.15 -21.44 16.19
C TRP A 769 -5.55 -22.86 16.05
N GLU A 770 -6.01 -23.67 15.08
CA GLU A 770 -5.44 -24.98 14.78
C GLU A 770 -3.92 -24.87 14.50
N ALA A 771 -3.53 -23.91 13.69
CA ALA A 771 -2.12 -23.65 13.40
C ALA A 771 -1.34 -23.16 14.63
N ALA A 772 -1.96 -22.36 15.48
CA ALA A 772 -1.37 -21.89 16.73
C ALA A 772 -1.18 -23.02 17.73
N GLU A 773 -2.12 -23.97 17.82
CA GLU A 773 -1.98 -25.19 18.62
C GLU A 773 -0.85 -26.05 18.11
N ALA A 774 -0.79 -26.30 16.79
CA ALA A 774 0.27 -27.08 16.15
C ALA A 774 1.66 -26.46 16.39
N ALA A 775 1.75 -25.12 16.48
CA ALA A 775 2.98 -24.40 16.79
C ALA A 775 3.24 -24.25 18.29
N GLY A 776 2.36 -24.71 19.18
CA GLY A 776 2.46 -24.62 20.64
C GLY A 776 2.38 -23.19 21.18
N ILE A 777 1.74 -22.24 20.44
CA ILE A 777 1.57 -20.84 20.85
C ILE A 777 0.15 -20.53 21.35
N ALA A 778 -0.83 -21.40 21.10
CA ALA A 778 -2.22 -21.18 21.47
C ALA A 778 -2.43 -20.80 22.96
N PRO A 779 -1.79 -21.46 23.94
CA PRO A 779 -1.91 -21.05 25.33
C PRO A 779 -1.40 -19.64 25.61
N ASP A 780 -0.30 -19.23 24.98
CA ASP A 780 0.23 -17.86 25.12
C ASP A 780 -0.73 -16.84 24.53
N ILE A 781 -1.27 -17.09 23.32
CA ILE A 781 -2.23 -16.21 22.67
C ILE A 781 -3.52 -16.08 23.49
N ALA A 782 -4.01 -17.19 24.04
CA ALA A 782 -5.20 -17.20 24.91
C ALA A 782 -4.99 -16.38 26.21
N MET A 783 -3.74 -16.27 26.63
CA MET A 783 -3.37 -15.44 27.80
C MET A 783 -3.18 -13.95 27.45
N MET A 784 -3.09 -13.56 26.20
CA MET A 784 -2.95 -12.15 25.79
C MET A 784 -4.30 -11.41 25.93
N PRO A 785 -4.30 -10.12 26.33
CA PRO A 785 -5.54 -9.39 26.59
C PRO A 785 -6.51 -9.36 25.39
N MET A 786 -5.98 -9.34 24.17
CA MET A 786 -6.78 -9.32 22.94
C MET A 786 -6.74 -10.65 22.15
N GLY A 787 -6.19 -11.73 22.73
CA GLY A 787 -6.09 -13.03 22.09
C GLY A 787 -5.46 -12.94 20.69
N MET A 788 -6.11 -13.53 19.67
CA MET A 788 -5.67 -13.47 18.27
C MET A 788 -5.65 -12.04 17.68
N GLN A 789 -6.39 -11.11 18.27
CA GLN A 789 -6.46 -9.70 17.83
C GLN A 789 -5.33 -8.86 18.47
N THR A 790 -4.44 -9.46 19.26
CA THR A 790 -3.31 -8.74 19.87
C THR A 790 -2.44 -8.12 18.79
N VAL A 791 -2.28 -6.79 18.85
CA VAL A 791 -1.52 -6.02 17.87
C VAL A 791 -0.03 -6.20 18.10
N ILE A 792 0.67 -6.57 17.05
CA ILE A 792 2.13 -6.67 17.01
C ILE A 792 2.69 -5.31 16.57
N SER A 793 3.51 -4.69 17.40
CA SER A 793 4.18 -3.43 17.10
C SER A 793 5.30 -3.61 16.07
N GLU A 794 5.72 -2.52 15.43
CA GLU A 794 6.87 -2.51 14.54
C GLU A 794 8.13 -3.01 15.27
N GLY A 795 8.83 -3.98 14.67
CA GLY A 795 9.99 -4.65 15.30
C GLY A 795 9.62 -5.75 16.29
N SER A 796 8.33 -6.04 16.49
CA SER A 796 7.84 -7.11 17.39
C SER A 796 8.37 -6.99 18.84
N THR A 797 8.47 -5.77 19.37
CA THR A 797 9.04 -5.48 20.69
C THR A 797 8.16 -5.93 21.84
N ASN A 798 6.85 -6.09 21.58
CA ASN A 798 5.86 -6.54 22.56
C ASN A 798 5.67 -8.06 22.60
N ILE A 799 6.49 -8.83 21.89
CA ILE A 799 6.43 -10.30 21.85
C ILE A 799 7.81 -10.87 22.10
N SER A 800 7.91 -11.94 22.90
CA SER A 800 9.18 -12.64 23.14
C SER A 800 9.72 -13.29 21.86
N GLY A 801 11.05 -13.52 21.81
CA GLY A 801 11.69 -14.20 20.67
C GLY A 801 11.09 -15.59 20.39
N GLY A 802 10.79 -16.35 21.44
CA GLY A 802 10.14 -17.67 21.31
C GLY A 802 8.69 -17.59 20.81
N GLN A 803 7.90 -16.61 21.30
CA GLN A 803 6.54 -16.39 20.81
C GLN A 803 6.57 -15.97 19.34
N ARG A 804 7.44 -15.04 18.95
CA ARG A 804 7.62 -14.63 17.55
C ARG A 804 7.90 -15.84 16.65
N GLN A 805 8.81 -16.70 17.07
CA GLN A 805 9.21 -17.88 16.30
C GLN A 805 8.05 -18.88 16.15
N ARG A 806 7.26 -19.10 17.22
CA ARG A 806 6.08 -19.97 17.18
C ARG A 806 4.97 -19.39 16.28
N ILE A 807 4.77 -18.06 16.25
CA ILE A 807 3.82 -17.43 15.31
C ILE A 807 4.28 -17.62 13.86
N LEU A 808 5.59 -17.51 13.58
CA LEU A 808 6.13 -17.78 12.24
C LEU A 808 5.95 -19.26 11.83
N ILE A 809 6.07 -20.19 12.79
CA ILE A 809 5.77 -21.62 12.56
C ILE A 809 4.28 -21.81 12.29
N ALA A 810 3.38 -21.21 13.08
CA ALA A 810 1.93 -21.25 12.83
C ALA A 810 1.60 -20.72 11.43
N ARG A 811 2.20 -19.60 11.00
CA ARG A 811 2.08 -19.06 9.62
C ARG A 811 2.49 -20.08 8.56
N ALA A 812 3.57 -20.81 8.79
CA ALA A 812 4.03 -21.81 7.83
C ALA A 812 3.11 -23.04 7.76
N LEU A 813 2.42 -23.37 8.85
CA LEU A 813 1.56 -24.56 8.97
C LEU A 813 0.11 -24.32 8.55
N VAL A 814 -0.39 -23.08 8.66
CA VAL A 814 -1.82 -22.75 8.48
C VAL A 814 -2.39 -23.16 7.11
N THR A 815 -1.57 -23.16 6.07
CA THR A 815 -1.97 -23.58 4.71
C THR A 815 -1.91 -25.08 4.47
N LYS A 816 -1.47 -25.88 5.45
CA LYS A 816 -1.24 -27.35 5.34
C LYS A 816 -0.40 -27.67 4.09
N PRO A 817 0.83 -27.13 3.99
CA PRO A 817 1.63 -27.20 2.77
C PRO A 817 2.18 -28.60 2.49
N ALA A 818 2.46 -28.89 1.21
CA ALA A 818 3.09 -30.14 0.79
C ALA A 818 4.59 -30.19 1.15
N ILE A 819 5.24 -29.03 1.26
CA ILE A 819 6.66 -28.91 1.54
C ILE A 819 6.87 -27.90 2.67
N LEU A 820 7.66 -28.29 3.68
CA LEU A 820 8.05 -27.45 4.81
C LEU A 820 9.57 -27.23 4.81
N ILE A 821 9.99 -25.98 4.90
CA ILE A 821 11.39 -25.60 4.97
C ILE A 821 11.63 -24.77 6.23
N PHE A 822 12.45 -25.30 7.15
CA PHE A 822 12.82 -24.66 8.40
C PHE A 822 14.31 -24.33 8.43
N ASP A 823 14.66 -23.04 8.40
CA ASP A 823 16.05 -22.55 8.52
C ASP A 823 16.26 -22.05 9.97
N GLU A 824 16.83 -22.88 10.83
CA GLU A 824 17.06 -22.64 12.27
C GLU A 824 15.79 -22.25 13.07
N ALA A 825 14.63 -22.69 12.59
CA ALA A 825 13.33 -22.27 13.09
C ALA A 825 13.02 -22.69 14.55
N THR A 826 13.78 -23.59 15.15
CA THR A 826 13.57 -24.07 16.53
C THR A 826 14.64 -23.58 17.51
N SER A 827 15.54 -22.69 17.09
CA SER A 827 16.70 -22.27 17.90
C SER A 827 16.32 -21.49 19.17
N ALA A 828 15.22 -20.72 19.17
CA ALA A 828 14.74 -19.95 20.31
C ALA A 828 13.63 -20.66 21.12
N LEU A 829 13.32 -21.94 20.82
CA LEU A 829 12.32 -22.71 21.55
C LEU A 829 12.96 -23.47 22.72
N ASP A 830 12.20 -23.56 23.83
CA ASP A 830 12.50 -24.46 24.93
C ASP A 830 12.19 -25.91 24.54
N ASN A 831 12.74 -26.88 25.28
CA ASN A 831 12.64 -28.31 24.96
C ASN A 831 11.19 -28.82 24.95
N ARG A 832 10.31 -28.29 25.81
CA ARG A 832 8.90 -28.67 25.89
C ARG A 832 8.14 -28.20 24.64
N THR A 833 8.28 -26.96 24.28
CA THR A 833 7.66 -26.38 23.08
C THR A 833 8.22 -27.02 21.81
N GLN A 834 9.52 -27.31 21.77
CA GLN A 834 10.11 -28.01 20.65
C GLN A 834 9.51 -29.41 20.46
N ALA A 835 9.23 -30.14 21.55
CA ALA A 835 8.57 -31.46 21.48
C ALA A 835 7.14 -31.36 20.94
N ILE A 836 6.36 -30.33 21.32
CA ILE A 836 5.01 -30.07 20.79
C ILE A 836 5.07 -29.85 19.28
N VAL A 837 5.91 -28.93 18.84
CA VAL A 837 6.07 -28.62 17.40
C VAL A 837 6.52 -29.86 16.63
N THR A 838 7.48 -30.63 17.15
CA THR A 838 7.97 -31.84 16.48
C THR A 838 6.87 -32.91 16.35
N ASN A 839 6.07 -33.13 17.39
CA ASN A 839 4.94 -34.05 17.34
C ASN A 839 3.87 -33.60 16.33
N SER A 840 3.54 -32.31 16.32
CA SER A 840 2.59 -31.75 15.35
C SER A 840 3.10 -31.89 13.91
N LEU A 841 4.38 -31.68 13.69
CA LEU A 841 5.01 -31.87 12.37
C LEU A 841 5.01 -33.33 11.94
N ASN A 842 5.19 -34.27 12.85
CA ASN A 842 5.18 -35.70 12.53
C ASN A 842 3.82 -36.20 12.06
N ASN A 843 2.75 -35.57 12.48
CA ASN A 843 1.38 -35.84 12.05
C ASN A 843 1.02 -35.29 10.68
N LEU A 844 1.88 -34.42 10.10
CA LEU A 844 1.69 -33.84 8.77
C LEU A 844 2.43 -34.67 7.71
N HIS A 845 1.70 -35.11 6.70
CA HIS A 845 2.25 -35.81 5.54
C HIS A 845 2.88 -34.81 4.56
N ALA A 846 3.90 -34.07 5.00
CA ALA A 846 4.60 -33.06 4.20
C ALA A 846 6.09 -33.40 4.13
N THR A 847 6.70 -33.12 2.98
CA THR A 847 8.16 -33.21 2.83
C THR A 847 8.82 -32.12 3.68
N ARG A 848 9.80 -32.49 4.49
CA ARG A 848 10.43 -31.54 5.42
C ARG A 848 11.91 -31.38 5.15
N ILE A 849 12.34 -30.14 5.00
CA ILE A 849 13.77 -29.78 4.91
C ILE A 849 14.10 -28.91 6.12
N ILE A 850 14.97 -29.41 6.97
CA ILE A 850 15.34 -28.75 8.23
C ILE A 850 16.83 -28.40 8.18
N VAL A 851 17.15 -27.11 8.15
CA VAL A 851 18.50 -26.65 8.42
C VAL A 851 18.67 -26.52 9.93
N ALA A 852 19.36 -27.43 10.55
CA ALA A 852 19.43 -27.52 12.01
C ALA A 852 20.88 -27.46 12.52
N HIS A 853 21.00 -26.83 13.67
CA HIS A 853 22.21 -26.82 14.50
C HIS A 853 22.06 -27.61 15.80
N ARG A 854 20.81 -28.02 16.19
CA ARG A 854 20.54 -28.81 17.40
C ARG A 854 20.46 -30.31 17.10
N LEU A 855 21.18 -31.14 17.86
CA LEU A 855 21.19 -32.60 17.72
C LEU A 855 19.81 -33.24 17.93
N SER A 856 19.01 -32.72 18.85
CA SER A 856 17.64 -33.19 19.11
C SER A 856 16.73 -33.11 17.89
N THR A 857 16.91 -32.12 17.04
CA THR A 857 16.15 -31.94 15.81
C THR A 857 16.63 -32.85 14.68
N ILE A 858 17.95 -33.07 14.61
CA ILE A 858 18.60 -33.82 13.55
C ILE A 858 18.36 -35.33 13.72
N ARG A 859 18.31 -35.83 14.97
CA ARG A 859 18.22 -37.27 15.31
C ARG A 859 16.92 -37.93 14.79
N ASN A 860 15.85 -37.13 14.66
CA ASN A 860 14.54 -37.60 14.24
C ASN A 860 14.31 -37.47 12.72
N CYS A 861 15.34 -37.14 11.94
CA CYS A 861 15.23 -37.04 10.51
C CYS A 861 15.52 -38.39 9.84
N ASP A 862 14.82 -38.68 8.76
CA ASP A 862 15.00 -39.92 7.98
C ASP A 862 16.39 -39.97 7.36
N ARG A 863 16.86 -38.77 6.90
CA ARG A 863 18.16 -38.63 6.26
C ARG A 863 18.80 -37.29 6.59
N ILE A 864 20.12 -37.30 6.65
CA ILE A 864 20.95 -36.12 6.90
C ILE A 864 21.86 -35.89 5.71
N LEU A 865 21.89 -34.67 5.20
CA LEU A 865 22.82 -34.18 4.18
C LEU A 865 23.85 -33.27 4.85
N VAL A 866 25.12 -33.70 4.82
CA VAL A 866 26.21 -32.95 5.41
C VAL A 866 26.88 -32.09 4.36
N MET A 867 26.84 -30.78 4.57
CA MET A 867 27.47 -29.81 3.69
C MET A 867 28.81 -29.31 4.23
N ASP A 868 29.82 -29.30 3.41
CA ASP A 868 31.09 -28.64 3.69
C ASP A 868 31.65 -27.97 2.43
N ALA A 869 32.21 -26.78 2.58
CA ALA A 869 32.79 -25.98 1.48
C ALA A 869 31.90 -25.93 0.20
N GLY A 870 30.57 -25.79 0.36
CA GLY A 870 29.65 -25.68 -0.79
C GLY A 870 29.31 -26.97 -1.48
N ARG A 871 29.64 -28.14 -0.90
CA ARG A 871 29.36 -29.48 -1.46
C ARG A 871 28.64 -30.36 -0.44
N ILE A 872 27.87 -31.34 -0.90
CA ILE A 872 27.37 -32.42 -0.05
C ILE A 872 28.48 -33.48 0.04
N VAL A 873 28.99 -33.69 1.24
CA VAL A 873 30.13 -34.58 1.48
C VAL A 873 29.71 -35.91 2.11
N GLU A 874 28.64 -35.93 2.90
CA GLU A 874 28.08 -37.12 3.51
C GLU A 874 26.55 -37.11 3.41
N SER A 875 25.95 -38.30 3.25
CA SER A 875 24.50 -38.51 3.30
C SER A 875 24.21 -39.85 3.93
N GLY A 876 23.22 -39.90 4.84
CA GLY A 876 22.82 -41.13 5.53
C GLY A 876 21.96 -40.87 6.76
N GLY A 877 21.59 -41.90 7.47
CA GLY A 877 20.90 -41.85 8.77
C GLY A 877 21.80 -41.34 9.90
N PHE A 878 21.22 -40.89 11.03
CA PHE A 878 21.98 -40.36 12.17
C PHE A 878 23.03 -41.32 12.68
N ASP A 879 22.63 -42.55 13.04
CA ASP A 879 23.53 -43.54 13.63
C ASP A 879 24.57 -44.02 12.63
N GLU A 880 24.20 -44.12 11.35
CA GLU A 880 25.10 -44.48 10.26
C GLU A 880 26.23 -43.48 10.12
N LEU A 881 25.89 -42.16 10.07
CA LEU A 881 26.88 -41.10 9.92
C LEU A 881 27.78 -40.92 11.18
N VAL A 882 27.25 -41.17 12.36
CA VAL A 882 28.02 -41.19 13.59
C VAL A 882 29.01 -42.36 13.56
N ALA A 883 28.59 -43.58 13.14
CA ALA A 883 29.44 -44.75 13.03
C ALA A 883 30.56 -44.60 12.00
N ARG A 884 30.33 -43.88 10.88
CA ARG A 884 31.33 -43.56 9.86
C ARG A 884 32.52 -42.74 10.36
N GLY A 885 32.35 -42.01 11.49
CA GLY A 885 33.42 -41.21 12.10
C GLY A 885 33.87 -39.99 11.30
N GLY A 886 33.07 -39.56 10.32
CA GLY A 886 33.34 -38.46 9.41
C GLY A 886 33.13 -37.04 9.96
N ILE A 887 32.81 -36.12 9.07
CA ILE A 887 32.56 -34.70 9.42
C ILE A 887 31.36 -34.58 10.34
N PHE A 888 30.30 -35.37 10.07
CA PHE A 888 29.10 -35.37 10.93
C PHE A 888 29.41 -35.84 12.35
N ALA A 889 30.12 -36.95 12.51
CA ALA A 889 30.52 -37.46 13.82
C ALA A 889 31.36 -36.45 14.62
N ASN A 890 32.21 -35.69 13.93
CA ASN A 890 32.98 -34.61 14.55
C ASN A 890 32.10 -33.41 14.99
N LEU A 891 31.05 -33.08 14.20
CA LEU A 891 30.07 -32.07 14.58
C LEU A 891 29.27 -32.50 15.82
N VAL A 892 28.84 -33.75 15.88
CA VAL A 892 28.13 -34.32 17.03
C VAL A 892 29.00 -34.28 18.28
N LYS A 893 30.26 -34.71 18.21
CA LYS A 893 31.21 -34.68 19.34
C LYS A 893 31.39 -33.27 19.91
N ARG A 894 31.47 -32.25 19.05
CA ARG A 894 31.63 -30.85 19.48
C ARG A 894 30.40 -30.28 20.16
N GLN A 895 29.21 -30.82 19.91
CA GLN A 895 27.95 -30.38 20.53
C GLN A 895 27.63 -31.17 21.83
N THR A 896 28.24 -32.32 22.03
CA THR A 896 28.08 -33.13 23.23
C THR A 896 29.22 -32.95 24.25
N ALA A 897 30.35 -32.34 23.85
CA ALA A 897 31.42 -31.86 24.69
C ALA A 897 31.13 -30.41 25.15
#